data_d57f3e18ca7cf29f373180d0029b8fb8
#
_entry.id   d57f3e18ca7cf29f373180d0029b8fb8
#
_cell.length_a   1.000
_cell.length_b   1.000
_cell.length_c   1.000
_cell.angle_alpha   90.00
_cell.angle_beta   90.00
_cell.angle_gamma   90.00
#
_symmetry.space_group_name_H-M   'P 1'
#
loop_
_entity.id
_entity.type
_entity.pdbx_description
1 polymer ?
#
loop_
_entity_poly.entity_id
_entity_poly.type
_entity_poly.pdbx_seq_one_letter_code
_entity_poly.pdbx_strand_id
1 'polypeptide(L)'
;AAVQTATALGGLTAEQSASLGAPLTRGQAARLLTAFSAYRDTAAAQGRTGRLYSDVDSDSPYAVYIRTAVQNGWMTGYSDGSFRPDNAVTLEEACTMALRLLGYDVASLGGTFPSAQLNKASALGLRNDISARQGEVLTLEQGTVLFYNALTAMNGSGQVYASTLGFAVSNGQVDISSVLLDNVKGPFVADAATALPFAPAAIYRNDEVTTSAALSPYDVYYYNESARTLWIYNKRAAGRVTAVAPSASAPTSVTVAGVSYTIASPSVAYQLSSLSGGGVGQVVTLLLGMNDAAVSVLTGDEADAVFYGVVQSSSRTLVETNSAEVQQAVSIMCTDGTARTVNVNNKLNFPAGKLVEVRVDEGGESVQSISPRPVSGTIRADGTALGDTPFADNVQILDTTSEGVAGAVRPSRLSGVTLSENDVRYYTTNAAGEIDRVILNDVTGDLWEYAALDSVRRLTDEAAKKIDKKISEKAQDAAKEAAGLPTTTTTTTTVKKTDEETFQDVKNILVPSTSDVLYGLIDGSIVSSTWNTLTGKTDQLFSYVLRRTGDSVGGTLGDFLNYLGEGATYVCYTGGKQVAYSTSTKYPIVAGGIAIGRSADGKAINRMLQLSPVVIDRLGAASVMSGDKRYETADDMQVYLWSNGQYFATSLPKVNTEDYKLIGWYDNFGCAGGKKIRILVAVKTN
;
A
#
# COMPACT_ATOMS: atom_id res chain seq x y z
N ALA A 1 -8.74 11.44 3.64
CA ALA A 1 -7.50 12.16 3.97
C ALA A 1 -7.74 13.67 4.17
N ALA A 2 -8.33 14.41 3.19
CA ALA A 2 -8.48 15.87 3.24
C ALA A 2 -9.26 16.37 4.48
N VAL A 3 -10.47 15.83 4.71
CA VAL A 3 -11.32 16.20 5.85
C VAL A 3 -10.65 15.91 7.19
N GLN A 4 -9.98 14.76 7.29
CA GLN A 4 -9.26 14.33 8.48
C GLN A 4 -8.07 15.27 8.78
N THR A 5 -7.28 15.62 7.77
CA THR A 5 -6.17 16.58 7.90
C THR A 5 -6.69 17.97 8.27
N ALA A 6 -7.76 18.44 7.62
CA ALA A 6 -8.37 19.74 7.94
C ALA A 6 -8.89 19.80 9.38
N THR A 7 -9.54 18.73 9.86
CA THR A 7 -10.00 18.63 11.26
C THR A 7 -8.83 18.65 12.23
N ALA A 8 -7.79 17.85 11.95
CA ALA A 8 -6.59 17.77 12.79
C ALA A 8 -5.86 19.12 12.91
N LEU A 9 -5.81 19.89 11.83
CA LEU A 9 -5.20 21.21 11.80
C LEU A 9 -6.13 22.35 12.26
N GLY A 10 -7.35 22.03 12.70
CA GLY A 10 -8.31 23.01 13.20
C GLY A 10 -9.06 23.79 12.11
N GLY A 11 -8.95 23.35 10.85
CA GLY A 11 -9.67 23.95 9.71
C GLY A 11 -11.16 23.65 9.67
N LEU A 12 -11.57 22.53 10.25
CA LEU A 12 -12.97 22.12 10.39
C LEU A 12 -13.32 21.88 11.87
N THR A 13 -14.55 22.22 12.25
CA THR A 13 -15.15 21.77 13.53
C THR A 13 -15.80 20.39 13.35
N ALA A 14 -16.15 19.74 14.46
CA ALA A 14 -16.87 18.46 14.41
C ALA A 14 -18.23 18.59 13.72
N GLU A 15 -18.96 19.68 13.99
CA GLU A 15 -20.26 19.97 13.36
C GLU A 15 -20.12 20.20 11.85
N GLN A 16 -19.06 20.90 11.43
CA GLN A 16 -18.76 21.14 10.02
C GLN A 16 -18.39 19.83 9.31
N SER A 17 -17.64 18.94 9.96
CA SER A 17 -17.32 17.61 9.43
C SER A 17 -18.56 16.73 9.23
N ALA A 18 -19.66 17.01 9.92
CA ALA A 18 -20.93 16.33 9.72
C ALA A 18 -21.80 16.94 8.60
N SER A 19 -21.43 18.10 8.07
CA SER A 19 -22.24 18.88 7.11
C SER A 19 -21.44 19.28 5.86
N LEU A 20 -20.64 18.38 5.34
CA LEU A 20 -19.69 18.61 4.24
C LEU A 20 -20.35 18.99 2.89
N GLY A 21 -21.62 18.62 2.69
CA GLY A 21 -22.37 18.97 1.48
C GLY A 21 -22.88 20.42 1.44
N ALA A 22 -22.77 21.19 2.55
CA ALA A 22 -23.17 22.60 2.58
C ALA A 22 -22.24 23.48 1.73
N PRO A 23 -22.70 24.62 1.21
CA PRO A 23 -21.86 25.58 0.51
C PRO A 23 -20.67 26.05 1.37
N LEU A 24 -19.48 26.11 0.80
CA LEU A 24 -18.28 26.68 1.42
C LEU A 24 -18.50 28.20 1.57
N THR A 25 -18.41 28.71 2.78
CA THR A 25 -18.47 30.17 3.02
C THR A 25 -17.09 30.81 3.04
N ARG A 26 -17.03 32.13 2.83
CA ARG A 26 -15.78 32.90 2.88
C ARG A 26 -15.10 32.84 4.26
N GLY A 27 -15.89 32.80 5.35
CA GLY A 27 -15.39 32.64 6.72
C GLY A 27 -14.74 31.25 6.91
N GLN A 28 -15.39 30.19 6.41
CA GLN A 28 -14.85 28.84 6.44
C GLN A 28 -13.58 28.70 5.57
N ALA A 29 -13.58 29.35 4.40
CA ALA A 29 -12.38 29.38 3.54
C ALA A 29 -11.18 30.05 4.23
N ALA A 30 -11.40 31.18 4.92
CA ALA A 30 -10.36 31.85 5.71
C ALA A 30 -9.79 30.93 6.81
N ARG A 31 -10.66 30.16 7.47
CA ARG A 31 -10.25 29.19 8.50
C ARG A 31 -9.44 28.03 7.89
N LEU A 32 -9.88 27.46 6.78
CA LEU A 32 -9.16 26.40 6.08
C LEU A 32 -7.77 26.88 5.59
N LEU A 33 -7.70 28.05 4.95
CA LEU A 33 -6.42 28.65 4.52
C LEU A 33 -5.45 28.83 5.68
N THR A 34 -5.95 29.32 6.82
CA THR A 34 -5.12 29.48 8.03
C THR A 34 -4.65 28.15 8.57
N ALA A 35 -5.51 27.14 8.61
CA ALA A 35 -5.18 25.80 9.09
C ALA A 35 -4.09 25.12 8.23
N PHE A 36 -4.14 25.34 6.92
CA PHE A 36 -3.14 24.83 5.97
C PHE A 36 -1.94 25.78 5.76
N SER A 37 -1.67 26.67 6.72
CA SER A 37 -0.56 27.63 6.65
C SER A 37 0.36 27.56 7.86
N ALA A 38 1.50 28.24 7.77
CA ALA A 38 2.43 28.42 8.90
C ALA A 38 1.85 29.25 10.06
N TYR A 39 0.70 29.89 9.85
CA TYR A 39 0.06 30.79 10.86
C TYR A 39 -0.99 30.10 11.72
N ARG A 40 -1.25 28.78 11.54
CA ARG A 40 -2.29 28.04 12.24
C ARG A 40 -2.19 28.15 13.77
N ASP A 41 -0.98 27.94 14.31
CA ASP A 41 -0.76 27.95 15.77
C ASP A 41 -0.83 29.37 16.33
N THR A 42 -0.29 30.33 15.61
CA THR A 42 -0.37 31.75 15.97
C THR A 42 -1.80 32.24 15.96
N ALA A 43 -2.59 31.90 14.95
CA ALA A 43 -3.99 32.26 14.86
C ALA A 43 -4.81 31.61 15.99
N ALA A 44 -4.57 30.34 16.29
CA ALA A 44 -5.27 29.63 17.38
C ALA A 44 -4.95 30.21 18.77
N ALA A 45 -3.74 30.73 18.97
CA ALA A 45 -3.31 31.35 20.21
C ALA A 45 -3.82 32.82 20.38
N GLN A 46 -4.23 33.46 19.28
CA GLN A 46 -4.78 34.81 19.34
C GLN A 46 -6.19 34.77 19.94
N GLY A 47 -6.41 35.56 20.99
CA GLY A 47 -7.71 35.78 21.55
C GLY A 47 -8.57 36.71 20.67
N ARG A 48 -9.51 37.46 21.31
CA ARG A 48 -10.34 38.42 20.60
C ARG A 48 -9.50 39.43 19.84
N THR A 49 -9.85 39.67 18.58
CA THR A 49 -9.20 40.66 17.73
C THR A 49 -10.06 41.91 17.60
N GLY A 50 -9.45 43.07 17.35
CA GLY A 50 -10.20 44.29 16.99
C GLY A 50 -10.99 44.08 15.70
N ARG A 51 -12.06 44.84 15.54
CA ARG A 51 -12.94 44.78 14.34
C ARG A 51 -12.16 45.23 13.11
N LEU A 52 -12.09 44.39 12.08
CA LEU A 52 -11.41 44.69 10.84
C LEU A 52 -12.38 45.10 9.72
N TYR A 53 -13.57 44.51 9.69
CA TYR A 53 -14.63 44.76 8.72
C TYR A 53 -15.95 45.08 9.41
N SER A 54 -16.84 45.83 8.73
CA SER A 54 -18.10 46.29 9.29
C SER A 54 -19.07 45.17 9.69
N ASP A 55 -18.94 44.03 9.05
CA ASP A 55 -19.78 42.84 9.19
C ASP A 55 -19.07 41.64 9.88
N VAL A 56 -17.89 41.87 10.47
CA VAL A 56 -17.15 40.84 11.23
C VAL A 56 -16.94 41.35 12.65
N ASP A 57 -17.71 40.85 13.58
CA ASP A 57 -17.58 41.21 14.99
C ASP A 57 -16.35 40.56 15.63
N SER A 58 -15.81 41.18 16.68
CA SER A 58 -14.59 40.73 17.38
C SER A 58 -14.73 39.35 18.06
N ASP A 59 -15.96 38.90 18.30
CA ASP A 59 -16.31 37.58 18.86
C ASP A 59 -16.78 36.57 17.80
N SER A 60 -16.81 36.97 16.53
CA SER A 60 -17.05 36.02 15.43
C SER A 60 -16.04 34.88 15.45
N PRO A 61 -16.49 33.62 15.30
CA PRO A 61 -15.61 32.45 15.25
C PRO A 61 -14.61 32.51 14.09
N TYR A 62 -14.83 33.39 13.12
CA TYR A 62 -13.95 33.57 11.95
C TYR A 62 -13.06 34.81 12.02
N ALA A 63 -13.22 35.68 13.01
CA ALA A 63 -12.53 36.98 13.05
C ALA A 63 -11.01 36.88 12.96
N VAL A 64 -10.41 35.96 13.72
CA VAL A 64 -8.94 35.71 13.71
C VAL A 64 -8.48 35.16 12.35
N TYR A 65 -9.21 34.24 11.78
CA TYR A 65 -8.87 33.60 10.51
C TYR A 65 -9.02 34.57 9.34
N ILE A 66 -10.07 35.40 9.33
CA ILE A 66 -10.27 36.46 8.33
C ILE A 66 -9.11 37.46 8.40
N ARG A 67 -8.72 37.88 9.60
CA ARG A 67 -7.59 38.78 9.80
C ARG A 67 -6.31 38.17 9.24
N THR A 68 -6.02 36.90 9.58
CA THR A 68 -4.83 36.19 9.10
C THR A 68 -4.83 36.08 7.58
N ALA A 69 -5.96 35.69 6.98
CA ALA A 69 -6.06 35.52 5.53
C ALA A 69 -5.88 36.85 4.76
N VAL A 70 -6.40 37.96 5.31
CA VAL A 70 -6.29 39.28 4.69
C VAL A 70 -4.89 39.87 4.86
N GLN A 71 -4.28 39.74 6.05
CA GLN A 71 -2.92 40.22 6.30
C GLN A 71 -1.89 39.54 5.45
N ASN A 72 -2.10 38.27 5.10
CA ASN A 72 -1.22 37.50 4.21
C ASN A 72 -1.62 37.62 2.72
N GLY A 73 -2.62 38.42 2.38
CA GLY A 73 -3.02 38.64 1.01
C GLY A 73 -3.73 37.49 0.31
N TRP A 74 -4.14 36.45 1.06
CA TRP A 74 -4.85 35.31 0.46
C TRP A 74 -6.29 35.65 0.10
N MET A 75 -6.91 36.52 0.89
CA MET A 75 -8.26 37.04 0.70
C MET A 75 -8.29 38.56 0.81
N THR A 76 -9.31 39.16 0.25
CA THR A 76 -9.56 40.62 0.35
C THR A 76 -11.01 40.85 0.75
N GLY A 77 -11.26 41.97 1.47
CA GLY A 77 -12.59 42.46 1.68
C GLY A 77 -13.13 43.24 0.47
N TYR A 78 -14.33 43.78 0.61
CA TYR A 78 -14.99 44.57 -0.42
C TYR A 78 -14.73 46.07 -0.20
N SER A 79 -14.92 46.84 -1.25
CA SER A 79 -14.69 48.30 -1.23
C SER A 79 -15.64 49.06 -0.32
N ASP A 80 -16.75 48.46 0.07
CA ASP A 80 -17.73 49.01 1.03
C ASP A 80 -17.36 48.80 2.51
N GLY A 81 -16.19 48.22 2.77
CA GLY A 81 -15.68 47.91 4.11
C GLY A 81 -16.27 46.64 4.74
N SER A 82 -16.96 45.80 3.95
CA SER A 82 -17.46 44.50 4.37
C SER A 82 -16.53 43.38 3.97
N PHE A 83 -16.61 42.21 4.63
CA PHE A 83 -15.94 40.96 4.24
C PHE A 83 -16.90 39.92 3.69
N ARG A 84 -18.14 39.95 4.14
CA ARG A 84 -19.19 38.97 3.79
C ARG A 84 -18.84 37.55 4.13
N PRO A 85 -18.62 37.21 5.42
CA PRO A 85 -18.11 35.89 5.85
C PRO A 85 -19.04 34.73 5.48
N ASP A 86 -20.36 34.99 5.37
CA ASP A 86 -21.36 33.96 5.06
C ASP A 86 -21.62 33.77 3.56
N ASN A 87 -21.02 34.60 2.71
CA ASN A 87 -21.15 34.42 1.26
C ASN A 87 -20.45 33.15 0.81
N ALA A 88 -21.12 32.46 -0.12
CA ALA A 88 -20.57 31.24 -0.75
C ALA A 88 -19.36 31.56 -1.64
N VAL A 89 -18.45 30.60 -1.76
CA VAL A 89 -17.20 30.71 -2.53
C VAL A 89 -17.32 29.87 -3.80
N THR A 90 -17.00 30.48 -4.95
CA THR A 90 -16.94 29.77 -6.25
C THR A 90 -15.59 29.05 -6.45
N LEU A 91 -15.55 28.14 -7.41
CA LEU A 91 -14.33 27.39 -7.75
C LEU A 91 -13.15 28.33 -8.09
N GLU A 92 -13.37 29.34 -8.94
CA GLU A 92 -12.33 30.28 -9.35
C GLU A 92 -11.83 31.16 -8.21
N GLU A 93 -12.71 31.53 -7.28
CA GLU A 93 -12.32 32.25 -6.06
C GLU A 93 -11.45 31.39 -5.16
N ALA A 94 -11.85 30.14 -4.90
CA ALA A 94 -11.08 29.19 -4.10
C ALA A 94 -9.71 28.86 -4.76
N CYS A 95 -9.66 28.67 -6.07
CA CYS A 95 -8.40 28.51 -6.81
C CYS A 95 -7.48 29.71 -6.66
N THR A 96 -8.04 30.93 -6.73
CA THR A 96 -7.27 32.18 -6.52
C THR A 96 -6.71 32.25 -5.11
N MET A 97 -7.50 31.91 -4.10
CA MET A 97 -7.04 31.85 -2.70
C MET A 97 -5.93 30.84 -2.49
N ALA A 98 -6.07 29.65 -3.05
CA ALA A 98 -5.05 28.60 -2.95
C ALA A 98 -3.73 28.98 -3.67
N LEU A 99 -3.81 29.60 -4.83
CA LEU A 99 -2.62 30.08 -5.55
C LEU A 99 -1.88 31.16 -4.75
N ARG A 100 -2.61 32.08 -4.10
CA ARG A 100 -2.03 33.09 -3.20
C ARG A 100 -1.42 32.46 -1.95
N LEU A 101 -2.05 31.44 -1.37
CA LEU A 101 -1.49 30.68 -0.26
C LEU A 101 -0.16 30.04 -0.64
N LEU A 102 -0.05 29.50 -1.85
CA LEU A 102 1.17 28.92 -2.41
C LEU A 102 2.22 29.96 -2.82
N GLY A 103 1.94 31.25 -2.67
CA GLY A 103 2.88 32.33 -2.99
C GLY A 103 2.99 32.68 -4.48
N TYR A 104 1.98 32.31 -5.29
CA TYR A 104 1.93 32.76 -6.68
C TYR A 104 1.38 34.16 -6.79
N ASP A 105 2.00 34.99 -7.61
CA ASP A 105 1.45 36.28 -8.02
C ASP A 105 0.37 36.05 -9.09
N VAL A 106 -0.90 36.06 -8.65
CA VAL A 106 -2.05 35.80 -9.52
C VAL A 106 -2.24 36.86 -10.60
N ALA A 107 -1.67 38.07 -10.42
CA ALA A 107 -1.71 39.13 -11.42
C ALA A 107 -0.75 38.91 -12.58
N SER A 108 0.33 38.16 -12.35
CA SER A 108 1.34 37.85 -13.35
C SER A 108 1.09 36.54 -14.11
N LEU A 109 0.00 35.82 -13.80
CA LEU A 109 -0.41 34.63 -14.55
C LEU A 109 -0.79 35.04 -15.99
N GLY A 110 -0.19 34.42 -16.97
CA GLY A 110 -0.56 34.69 -18.37
C GLY A 110 -2.04 34.37 -18.64
N GLY A 111 -2.79 35.37 -19.18
CA GLY A 111 -4.20 35.22 -19.48
C GLY A 111 -5.13 36.10 -18.63
N THR A 112 -6.45 35.89 -18.75
CA THR A 112 -7.50 36.65 -18.05
C THR A 112 -8.15 35.82 -16.96
N PHE A 113 -8.64 36.49 -15.91
CA PHE A 113 -9.50 35.87 -14.91
C PHE A 113 -10.83 35.45 -15.56
N PRO A 114 -11.39 34.26 -15.24
CA PRO A 114 -10.86 33.25 -14.30
C PRO A 114 -9.98 32.18 -14.94
N SER A 115 -9.84 32.16 -16.28
CA SER A 115 -9.17 31.08 -17.02
C SER A 115 -7.70 30.91 -16.59
N ALA A 116 -6.97 32.00 -16.37
CA ALA A 116 -5.58 31.92 -15.96
C ALA A 116 -5.41 31.21 -14.61
N GLN A 117 -6.27 31.52 -13.61
CA GLN A 117 -6.26 30.92 -12.29
C GLN A 117 -6.68 29.46 -12.35
N LEU A 118 -7.74 29.13 -13.09
CA LEU A 118 -8.24 27.76 -13.26
C LEU A 118 -7.22 26.86 -13.94
N ASN A 119 -6.53 27.35 -14.98
CA ASN A 119 -5.49 26.60 -15.68
C ASN A 119 -4.28 26.37 -14.79
N LYS A 120 -3.83 27.41 -14.07
CA LYS A 120 -2.71 27.25 -13.13
C LYS A 120 -3.05 26.31 -11.99
N ALA A 121 -4.26 26.38 -11.44
CA ALA A 121 -4.74 25.48 -10.40
C ALA A 121 -4.78 24.00 -10.91
N SER A 122 -5.24 23.77 -12.14
CA SER A 122 -5.23 22.45 -12.76
C SER A 122 -3.80 21.92 -12.95
N ALA A 123 -2.90 22.76 -13.46
CA ALA A 123 -1.50 22.39 -13.67
C ALA A 123 -0.77 22.02 -12.37
N LEU A 124 -1.20 22.57 -11.22
CA LEU A 124 -0.67 22.25 -9.90
C LEU A 124 -1.40 21.12 -9.20
N GLY A 125 -2.43 20.54 -9.82
CA GLY A 125 -3.23 19.48 -9.22
C GLY A 125 -4.23 19.95 -8.14
N LEU A 126 -4.45 21.25 -7.97
CA LEU A 126 -5.36 21.77 -6.95
C LEU A 126 -6.82 21.35 -7.16
N ARG A 127 -7.18 21.09 -8.42
CA ARG A 127 -8.52 20.69 -8.82
C ARG A 127 -8.76 19.18 -8.86
N ASN A 128 -7.76 18.39 -8.46
CA ASN A 128 -7.92 16.94 -8.41
C ASN A 128 -9.07 16.57 -7.47
N ASP A 129 -9.92 15.64 -7.90
CA ASP A 129 -11.11 15.16 -7.18
C ASP A 129 -12.21 16.21 -6.96
N ILE A 130 -12.20 17.32 -7.72
CA ILE A 130 -13.23 18.36 -7.65
C ILE A 130 -14.04 18.36 -8.94
N SER A 131 -15.34 18.11 -8.81
CA SER A 131 -16.26 18.05 -9.94
C SER A 131 -16.83 19.41 -10.34
N ALA A 132 -16.68 20.45 -9.51
CA ALA A 132 -17.21 21.77 -9.76
C ALA A 132 -16.59 22.42 -10.99
N ARG A 133 -17.42 23.16 -11.74
CA ARG A 133 -17.06 23.91 -12.94
C ARG A 133 -16.92 25.39 -12.63
N GLN A 134 -16.37 26.13 -13.58
CA GLN A 134 -16.29 27.59 -13.52
C GLN A 134 -17.66 28.20 -13.20
N GLY A 135 -17.70 29.11 -12.23
CA GLY A 135 -18.90 29.78 -11.76
C GLY A 135 -19.72 29.01 -10.73
N GLU A 136 -19.43 27.73 -10.50
CA GLU A 136 -20.13 26.94 -9.50
C GLU A 136 -19.57 27.17 -8.10
N VAL A 137 -20.49 27.20 -7.14
CA VAL A 137 -20.17 27.28 -5.71
C VAL A 137 -19.64 25.93 -5.24
N LEU A 138 -18.54 25.95 -4.49
CA LEU A 138 -17.99 24.74 -3.88
C LEU A 138 -18.81 24.32 -2.66
N THR A 139 -18.91 23.02 -2.46
CA THR A 139 -19.29 22.47 -1.15
C THR A 139 -18.11 22.61 -0.17
N LEU A 140 -18.39 22.53 1.12
CA LEU A 140 -17.37 22.54 2.16
C LEU A 140 -16.37 21.40 1.96
N GLU A 141 -16.83 20.21 1.51
CA GLU A 141 -15.96 19.09 1.14
C GLU A 141 -15.02 19.45 0.00
N GLN A 142 -15.58 19.95 -1.12
CA GLN A 142 -14.77 20.30 -2.29
C GLN A 142 -13.75 21.40 -1.98
N GLY A 143 -14.12 22.41 -1.18
CA GLY A 143 -13.19 23.44 -0.73
C GLY A 143 -12.08 22.86 0.17
N THR A 144 -12.45 21.94 1.06
CA THR A 144 -11.47 21.23 1.91
C THR A 144 -10.50 20.43 1.08
N VAL A 145 -10.97 19.70 0.06
CA VAL A 145 -10.13 18.92 -0.87
C VAL A 145 -9.20 19.86 -1.66
N LEU A 146 -9.70 20.98 -2.17
CA LEU A 146 -8.91 21.96 -2.92
C LEU A 146 -7.74 22.51 -2.11
N PHE A 147 -7.97 22.93 -0.88
CA PHE A 147 -6.92 23.45 -0.01
C PHE A 147 -5.98 22.36 0.51
N TYR A 148 -6.48 21.13 0.70
CA TYR A 148 -5.63 19.97 0.99
C TYR A 148 -4.68 19.65 -0.18
N ASN A 149 -5.17 19.70 -1.43
CA ASN A 149 -4.34 19.49 -2.61
C ASN A 149 -3.22 20.53 -2.71
N ALA A 150 -3.40 21.73 -2.15
CA ALA A 150 -2.33 22.73 -2.08
C ALA A 150 -1.13 22.24 -1.24
N LEU A 151 -1.32 21.38 -0.24
CA LEU A 151 -0.22 20.84 0.57
C LEU A 151 0.80 20.06 -0.28
N THR A 152 0.34 19.30 -1.25
CA THR A 152 1.22 18.48 -2.12
C THR A 152 1.65 19.20 -3.38
N ALA A 153 1.11 20.39 -3.65
CA ALA A 153 1.47 21.21 -4.80
C ALA A 153 2.82 21.92 -4.62
N MET A 154 3.45 22.24 -5.73
CA MET A 154 4.62 23.11 -5.74
C MET A 154 4.21 24.56 -5.43
N ASN A 155 4.89 25.20 -4.50
CA ASN A 155 4.72 26.62 -4.21
C ASN A 155 5.42 27.51 -5.24
N GLY A 156 5.27 28.83 -5.12
CA GLY A 156 5.91 29.82 -6.01
C GLY A 156 7.44 29.78 -6.02
N SER A 157 8.05 29.15 -5.02
CA SER A 157 9.51 28.96 -4.90
C SER A 157 9.98 27.59 -5.42
N GLY A 158 9.09 26.78 -5.99
CA GLY A 158 9.43 25.46 -6.55
C GLY A 158 9.63 24.35 -5.51
N GLN A 159 9.09 24.50 -4.30
CA GLN A 159 9.14 23.50 -3.23
C GLN A 159 7.73 22.90 -3.01
N VAL A 160 7.67 21.65 -2.59
CA VAL A 160 6.40 21.05 -2.13
C VAL A 160 5.93 21.81 -0.89
N TYR A 161 4.73 22.37 -0.94
CA TYR A 161 4.27 23.30 0.10
C TYR A 161 4.20 22.67 1.50
N ALA A 162 3.73 21.44 1.62
CA ALA A 162 3.69 20.71 2.89
C ALA A 162 5.08 20.62 3.57
N SER A 163 6.14 20.42 2.78
CA SER A 163 7.51 20.36 3.32
C SER A 163 7.95 21.69 3.93
N THR A 164 7.45 22.83 3.42
CA THR A 164 7.71 24.14 4.02
C THR A 164 7.01 24.37 5.36
N LEU A 165 5.97 23.57 5.63
CA LEU A 165 5.24 23.55 6.90
C LEU A 165 5.78 22.51 7.89
N GLY A 166 6.83 21.77 7.53
CA GLY A 166 7.42 20.72 8.35
C GLY A 166 6.71 19.37 8.25
N PHE A 167 5.79 19.19 7.31
CA PHE A 167 5.10 17.92 7.12
C PHE A 167 5.88 16.99 6.18
N ALA A 168 5.95 15.71 6.55
CA ALA A 168 6.50 14.69 5.67
C ALA A 168 5.54 14.43 4.50
N VAL A 169 6.11 14.21 3.31
CA VAL A 169 5.35 13.84 2.11
C VAL A 169 5.89 12.52 1.58
N SER A 170 5.02 11.54 1.44
CA SER A 170 5.34 10.22 0.92
C SER A 170 4.38 9.88 -0.22
N ASN A 171 4.92 9.38 -1.34
CA ASN A 171 4.13 9.01 -2.52
C ASN A 171 3.18 10.11 -3.04
N GLY A 172 3.58 11.38 -2.91
CA GLY A 172 2.76 12.52 -3.34
C GLY A 172 1.59 12.87 -2.41
N GLN A 173 1.55 12.28 -1.22
CA GLN A 173 0.55 12.59 -0.18
C GLN A 173 1.23 13.07 1.10
N VAL A 174 0.54 13.91 1.86
CA VAL A 174 1.00 14.33 3.18
C VAL A 174 0.91 13.14 4.13
N ASP A 175 2.01 12.86 4.83
CA ASP A 175 1.98 11.91 5.95
C ASP A 175 1.23 12.56 7.11
N ILE A 176 0.00 12.14 7.27
CA ILE A 176 -0.90 12.66 8.30
C ILE A 176 -0.34 12.41 9.72
N SER A 177 0.41 11.33 9.90
CA SER A 177 1.03 11.01 11.20
C SER A 177 2.01 12.10 11.61
N SER A 178 2.79 12.64 10.67
CA SER A 178 3.72 13.74 10.96
C SER A 178 3.03 15.03 11.39
N VAL A 179 1.79 15.25 10.93
CA VAL A 179 0.95 16.41 11.31
C VAL A 179 0.40 16.26 12.73
N LEU A 180 0.06 15.04 13.10
CA LEU A 180 -0.71 14.76 14.31
C LEU A 180 0.15 14.51 15.54
N LEU A 181 1.44 14.15 15.35
CA LEU A 181 2.35 13.80 16.44
C LEU A 181 2.86 15.00 17.24
N ASP A 182 2.67 16.22 16.75
CA ASP A 182 2.93 17.43 17.53
C ASP A 182 1.95 17.53 18.72
N ASN A 183 2.49 17.61 19.95
CA ASN A 183 1.70 17.70 21.22
C ASN A 183 0.87 16.46 21.56
N VAL A 184 1.34 15.26 21.22
CA VAL A 184 0.71 14.01 21.65
C VAL A 184 0.96 13.79 23.16
N LYS A 185 -0.14 13.48 23.87
CA LYS A 185 -0.11 13.04 25.28
C LYS A 185 -0.17 11.50 25.31
N GLY A 186 0.53 10.89 26.23
CA GLY A 186 0.65 9.43 26.43
C GLY A 186 2.10 8.94 26.34
N PRO A 187 2.33 7.65 26.39
CA PRO A 187 1.35 6.54 26.42
C PRO A 187 0.55 6.45 27.72
N PHE A 188 -0.70 6.05 27.61
CA PHE A 188 -1.57 5.68 28.72
C PHE A 188 -2.06 4.24 28.52
N VAL A 189 -2.34 3.54 29.62
CA VAL A 189 -2.96 2.22 29.60
C VAL A 189 -4.39 2.35 30.09
N ALA A 190 -5.35 1.88 29.31
CA ALA A 190 -6.76 1.96 29.65
C ALA A 190 -7.16 0.92 30.70
N ASP A 191 -8.11 1.29 31.52
CA ASP A 191 -8.86 0.42 32.44
C ASP A 191 -10.37 0.55 32.21
N ALA A 192 -11.15 -0.17 32.98
CA ALA A 192 -12.62 -0.14 32.83
C ALA A 192 -13.26 1.23 33.16
N ALA A 193 -12.54 2.15 33.83
CA ALA A 193 -13.01 3.46 34.23
C ALA A 193 -12.46 4.59 33.36
N THR A 194 -11.62 4.27 32.38
CA THR A 194 -10.95 5.26 31.54
C THR A 194 -11.96 6.06 30.70
N ALA A 195 -11.92 7.38 30.84
CA ALA A 195 -12.70 8.33 30.05
C ALA A 195 -11.78 9.34 29.36
N LEU A 196 -12.10 9.68 28.13
CA LEU A 196 -11.36 10.69 27.38
C LEU A 196 -11.79 12.10 27.81
N PRO A 197 -10.86 13.06 27.88
CA PRO A 197 -11.18 14.44 28.27
C PRO A 197 -11.92 15.23 27.17
N PHE A 198 -12.10 14.65 25.97
CA PHE A 198 -12.72 15.27 24.81
C PHE A 198 -13.43 14.22 23.95
N ALA A 199 -14.29 14.66 23.03
CA ALA A 199 -14.88 13.81 22.00
C ALA A 199 -13.96 13.77 20.78
N PRO A 200 -13.36 12.61 20.40
CA PRO A 200 -12.47 12.52 19.25
C PRO A 200 -13.21 12.78 17.93
N ALA A 201 -12.54 13.46 17.00
CA ALA A 201 -12.99 13.65 15.62
C ALA A 201 -12.26 12.73 14.66
N ALA A 202 -11.04 12.32 14.99
CA ALA A 202 -10.26 11.32 14.27
C ALA A 202 -9.79 10.24 15.23
N ILE A 203 -9.99 8.99 14.87
CA ILE A 203 -9.64 7.83 15.71
C ILE A 203 -8.84 6.86 14.88
N TYR A 204 -7.71 6.42 15.42
CA TYR A 204 -6.85 5.40 14.85
C TYR A 204 -6.75 4.22 15.82
N ARG A 205 -6.91 3.01 15.30
CA ARG A 205 -6.65 1.78 16.06
C ARG A 205 -5.59 0.96 15.33
N ASN A 206 -4.47 0.70 16.00
CA ASN A 206 -3.29 0.07 15.38
C ASN A 206 -2.88 0.76 14.06
N ASP A 207 -2.81 2.10 14.08
CA ASP A 207 -2.51 3.00 12.97
C ASP A 207 -3.57 3.05 11.86
N GLU A 208 -4.75 2.49 12.10
CA GLU A 208 -5.86 2.39 11.18
C GLU A 208 -7.00 3.32 11.55
N VAL A 209 -7.60 3.99 10.57
CA VAL A 209 -8.78 4.81 10.79
C VAL A 209 -9.97 3.97 11.23
N THR A 210 -10.63 4.38 12.31
CA THR A 210 -11.85 3.74 12.82
C THR A 210 -12.87 4.79 13.26
N THR A 211 -14.10 4.37 13.45
CA THR A 211 -15.18 5.22 14.01
C THR A 211 -15.42 4.96 15.49
N SER A 212 -14.87 3.86 16.04
CA SER A 212 -15.06 3.51 17.45
C SER A 212 -13.96 4.08 18.33
N ALA A 213 -14.35 4.91 19.30
CA ALA A 213 -13.50 5.43 20.38
C ALA A 213 -13.48 4.54 21.63
N ALA A 214 -14.14 3.37 21.58
CA ALA A 214 -14.21 2.46 22.73
C ALA A 214 -12.80 2.00 23.14
N LEU A 215 -12.48 2.13 24.41
CA LEU A 215 -11.26 1.64 25.03
C LEU A 215 -11.57 0.38 25.82
N SER A 216 -10.80 -0.68 25.58
CA SER A 216 -10.84 -1.92 26.37
C SER A 216 -9.75 -1.89 27.44
N PRO A 217 -9.91 -2.59 28.57
CA PRO A 217 -8.82 -2.76 29.52
C PRO A 217 -7.53 -3.26 28.86
N TYR A 218 -6.41 -2.65 29.24
CA TYR A 218 -5.08 -2.86 28.68
C TYR A 218 -4.86 -2.36 27.23
N ASP A 219 -5.79 -1.61 26.63
CA ASP A 219 -5.46 -0.85 25.43
C ASP A 219 -4.45 0.24 25.79
N VAL A 220 -3.44 0.42 24.94
CA VAL A 220 -2.52 1.56 25.03
C VAL A 220 -3.08 2.67 24.18
N TYR A 221 -3.19 3.89 24.74
CA TYR A 221 -3.72 4.99 23.96
C TYR A 221 -2.89 6.27 24.12
N TYR A 222 -2.99 7.09 23.10
CA TYR A 222 -2.41 8.41 23.01
C TYR A 222 -3.47 9.36 22.49
N TYR A 223 -3.35 10.64 22.80
CA TYR A 223 -4.25 11.60 22.20
C TYR A 223 -3.61 12.97 21.99
N ASN A 224 -4.12 13.68 21.01
CA ASN A 224 -3.89 15.10 20.81
C ASN A 224 -5.24 15.81 20.98
N GLU A 225 -5.39 16.54 22.09
CA GLU A 225 -6.66 17.17 22.46
C GLU A 225 -7.01 18.32 21.53
N SER A 226 -6.04 19.15 21.12
CA SER A 226 -6.24 20.28 20.20
C SER A 226 -6.63 19.80 18.80
N ALA A 227 -6.02 18.71 18.33
CA ALA A 227 -6.36 18.06 17.06
C ALA A 227 -7.55 17.10 17.18
N ARG A 228 -8.13 16.92 18.37
CA ARG A 228 -9.23 15.98 18.66
C ARG A 228 -8.97 14.58 18.10
N THR A 229 -7.73 14.12 18.18
CA THR A 229 -7.28 12.85 17.62
C THR A 229 -6.93 11.87 18.72
N LEU A 230 -7.36 10.62 18.56
CA LEU A 230 -7.13 9.51 19.47
C LEU A 230 -6.43 8.36 18.70
N TRP A 231 -5.37 7.82 19.30
CA TRP A 231 -4.70 6.59 18.83
C TRP A 231 -4.87 5.51 19.89
N ILE A 232 -5.27 4.32 19.46
CA ILE A 232 -5.49 3.16 20.31
C ILE A 232 -4.66 2.00 19.76
N TYR A 233 -3.93 1.33 20.63
CA TYR A 233 -3.13 0.15 20.32
C TYR A 233 -3.53 -1.00 21.22
N ASN A 234 -3.85 -2.15 20.64
CA ASN A 234 -4.19 -3.37 21.36
C ASN A 234 -3.23 -4.54 21.07
N LYS A 235 -2.11 -4.25 20.40
CA LYS A 235 -1.05 -5.23 20.14
C LYS A 235 -0.35 -5.65 21.41
N ARG A 236 -0.01 -6.93 21.51
CA ARG A 236 0.68 -7.52 22.65
C ARG A 236 1.79 -8.45 22.19
N ALA A 237 2.90 -8.45 22.94
CA ALA A 237 3.95 -9.44 22.79
C ALA A 237 4.03 -10.26 24.06
N ALA A 238 3.60 -11.51 24.01
CA ALA A 238 3.60 -12.42 25.16
C ALA A 238 4.60 -13.55 24.93
N GLY A 239 5.30 -13.93 25.98
CA GLY A 239 6.27 -15.02 25.95
C GLY A 239 7.37 -14.84 26.99
N ARG A 240 8.34 -15.75 26.93
CA ARG A 240 9.52 -15.68 27.78
C ARG A 240 10.50 -14.63 27.24
N VAL A 241 10.98 -13.77 28.11
CA VAL A 241 12.06 -12.84 27.79
C VAL A 241 13.33 -13.63 27.48
N THR A 242 13.85 -13.52 26.28
CA THR A 242 15.04 -14.23 25.80
C THR A 242 16.29 -13.37 25.84
N ALA A 243 16.15 -12.05 25.72
CA ALA A 243 17.26 -11.10 25.81
C ALA A 243 16.77 -9.73 26.23
N VAL A 244 17.66 -8.96 26.84
CA VAL A 244 17.51 -7.52 27.09
C VAL A 244 18.81 -6.84 26.70
N ALA A 245 18.75 -5.63 26.18
CA ALA A 245 19.92 -4.89 25.72
C ALA A 245 19.80 -3.39 26.07
N PRO A 246 20.90 -2.65 26.26
CA PRO A 246 22.29 -3.08 26.15
C PRO A 246 22.82 -3.83 27.38
N SER A 247 22.11 -3.78 28.52
CA SER A 247 22.52 -4.47 29.73
C SER A 247 21.32 -4.98 30.54
N ALA A 248 21.52 -6.00 31.37
CA ALA A 248 20.46 -6.55 32.21
C ALA A 248 19.98 -5.58 33.32
N SER A 249 20.81 -4.63 33.74
CA SER A 249 20.46 -3.65 34.78
C SER A 249 19.80 -2.39 34.27
N ALA A 250 19.99 -2.05 32.97
CA ALA A 250 19.45 -0.86 32.34
C ALA A 250 19.07 -1.14 30.88
N PRO A 251 18.03 -1.96 30.65
CA PRO A 251 17.62 -2.30 29.30
C PRO A 251 16.89 -1.13 28.60
N THR A 252 17.13 -0.96 27.30
CA THR A 252 16.39 -0.08 26.41
C THR A 252 15.60 -0.86 25.37
N SER A 253 15.86 -2.17 25.28
CA SER A 253 15.09 -3.11 24.45
C SER A 253 14.95 -4.47 25.13
N VAL A 254 13.90 -5.20 24.77
CA VAL A 254 13.57 -6.52 25.27
C VAL A 254 13.17 -7.43 24.13
N THR A 255 13.63 -8.68 24.13
CA THR A 255 13.28 -9.68 23.12
C THR A 255 12.30 -10.68 23.71
N VAL A 256 11.13 -10.78 23.09
CA VAL A 256 10.05 -11.71 23.44
C VAL A 256 9.55 -12.39 22.16
N ALA A 257 9.34 -13.69 22.21
CA ALA A 257 8.86 -14.46 21.06
C ALA A 257 9.70 -14.27 19.77
N GLY A 258 11.01 -14.05 19.92
CA GLY A 258 11.95 -13.86 18.81
C GLY A 258 11.98 -12.44 18.22
N VAL A 259 11.20 -11.50 18.75
CA VAL A 259 11.16 -10.10 18.30
C VAL A 259 11.69 -9.17 19.36
N SER A 260 12.53 -8.19 18.97
CA SER A 260 13.07 -7.17 19.86
C SER A 260 12.17 -5.92 19.84
N TYR A 261 11.75 -5.49 21.02
CA TYR A 261 10.89 -4.32 21.24
C TYR A 261 11.65 -3.24 21.97
N THR A 262 11.51 -1.99 21.52
CA THR A 262 12.04 -0.82 22.25
C THR A 262 11.21 -0.59 23.52
N ILE A 263 11.85 -0.22 24.60
CA ILE A 263 11.20 0.08 25.88
C ILE A 263 10.81 1.56 25.91
N ALA A 264 9.52 1.84 26.15
CA ALA A 264 8.97 3.20 26.05
C ALA A 264 9.27 4.09 27.28
N SER A 265 9.57 3.52 28.44
CA SER A 265 9.73 4.30 29.67
C SER A 265 10.72 3.69 30.65
N PRO A 266 11.32 4.51 31.54
CA PRO A 266 12.21 4.02 32.62
C PRO A 266 11.54 3.04 33.58
N SER A 267 10.22 3.16 33.81
CA SER A 267 9.49 2.25 34.70
C SER A 267 9.39 0.85 34.12
N VAL A 268 9.13 0.74 32.81
CA VAL A 268 9.13 -0.54 32.09
C VAL A 268 10.54 -1.12 32.03
N ALA A 269 11.56 -0.28 31.79
CA ALA A 269 12.94 -0.71 31.82
C ALA A 269 13.33 -1.30 33.20
N TYR A 270 12.89 -0.68 34.28
CA TYR A 270 13.12 -1.21 35.64
C TYR A 270 12.43 -2.57 35.86
N GLN A 271 11.15 -2.70 35.44
CA GLN A 271 10.41 -3.96 35.56
C GLN A 271 11.05 -5.13 34.81
N LEU A 272 11.68 -4.84 33.65
CA LEU A 272 12.39 -5.82 32.82
C LEU A 272 13.88 -5.97 33.18
N SER A 273 14.37 -5.25 34.18
CA SER A 273 15.77 -5.29 34.60
C SER A 273 16.02 -6.37 35.63
N SER A 274 17.27 -6.80 35.73
CA SER A 274 17.72 -7.66 36.80
C SER A 274 17.63 -7.01 38.20
N LEU A 275 17.52 -5.69 38.28
CA LEU A 275 17.38 -4.94 39.54
C LEU A 275 16.01 -5.15 40.19
N SER A 276 14.96 -5.41 39.41
CA SER A 276 13.62 -5.75 39.92
C SER A 276 13.42 -7.25 40.14
N GLY A 277 14.42 -8.08 39.82
CA GLY A 277 14.28 -9.52 39.74
C GLY A 277 13.63 -10.03 38.46
N GLY A 278 13.39 -9.13 37.50
CA GLY A 278 12.84 -9.43 36.16
C GLY A 278 13.92 -9.72 35.13
N GLY A 279 13.54 -9.63 33.87
CA GLY A 279 14.43 -9.79 32.73
C GLY A 279 14.43 -11.19 32.12
N VAL A 280 15.59 -11.62 31.62
CA VAL A 280 15.73 -12.89 30.88
C VAL A 280 15.20 -14.08 31.69
N GLY A 281 14.37 -14.89 31.08
CA GLY A 281 13.70 -16.06 31.66
C GLY A 281 12.31 -15.81 32.24
N GLN A 282 11.92 -14.55 32.46
CA GLN A 282 10.59 -14.18 32.93
C GLN A 282 9.55 -14.34 31.80
N VAL A 283 8.38 -14.86 32.14
CA VAL A 283 7.21 -14.85 31.23
C VAL A 283 6.47 -13.54 31.43
N VAL A 284 6.26 -12.83 30.37
CA VAL A 284 5.61 -11.51 30.36
C VAL A 284 4.63 -11.37 29.19
N THR A 285 3.68 -10.47 29.34
CA THR A 285 2.96 -9.87 28.20
C THR A 285 3.25 -8.38 28.18
N LEU A 286 3.88 -7.93 27.11
CA LEU A 286 4.15 -6.53 26.83
C LEU A 286 2.93 -5.91 26.16
N LEU A 287 2.47 -4.78 26.67
CA LEU A 287 1.51 -3.93 25.99
C LEU A 287 2.27 -3.00 25.05
N LEU A 288 1.96 -3.06 23.76
CA LEU A 288 2.68 -2.31 22.74
C LEU A 288 1.91 -1.03 22.37
N GLY A 289 2.64 0.05 22.21
CA GLY A 289 2.12 1.34 21.77
C GLY A 289 2.62 1.74 20.39
N MET A 290 2.71 3.02 20.13
CA MET A 290 3.26 3.57 18.89
C MET A 290 4.63 2.98 18.57
N ASN A 291 4.85 2.65 17.30
CA ASN A 291 6.08 2.02 16.80
C ASN A 291 6.40 0.68 17.50
N ASP A 292 5.38 -0.02 17.96
CA ASP A 292 5.47 -1.30 18.69
C ASP A 292 6.38 -1.20 19.94
N ALA A 293 6.47 -0.02 20.56
CA ALA A 293 7.25 0.16 21.79
C ALA A 293 6.54 -0.47 22.99
N ALA A 294 7.29 -1.13 23.87
CA ALA A 294 6.78 -1.71 25.11
C ALA A 294 6.44 -0.61 26.13
N VAL A 295 5.15 -0.40 26.35
CA VAL A 295 4.59 0.64 27.23
C VAL A 295 4.32 0.13 28.63
N SER A 296 3.94 -1.14 28.76
CA SER A 296 3.66 -1.78 30.05
C SER A 296 4.01 -3.26 30.02
N VAL A 297 4.22 -3.85 31.18
CA VAL A 297 4.56 -5.26 31.38
C VAL A 297 3.51 -5.90 32.28
N LEU A 298 2.85 -6.93 31.80
CA LEU A 298 1.99 -7.80 32.58
C LEU A 298 2.78 -9.06 33.00
N THR A 299 2.58 -9.52 34.22
CA THR A 299 3.28 -10.69 34.80
C THR A 299 2.29 -11.57 35.56
N GLY A 300 2.68 -12.82 35.89
CA GLY A 300 1.78 -13.79 36.55
C GLY A 300 0.58 -14.11 35.65
N ASP A 301 -0.57 -14.36 36.29
CA ASP A 301 -1.82 -14.72 35.59
C ASP A 301 -2.27 -13.65 34.57
N GLU A 302 -1.89 -12.38 34.75
CA GLU A 302 -2.20 -11.30 33.78
C GLU A 302 -1.38 -11.42 32.48
N ALA A 303 -0.29 -12.18 32.48
CA ALA A 303 0.52 -12.47 31.31
C ALA A 303 -0.06 -13.59 30.43
N ASP A 304 -1.04 -14.34 30.90
CA ASP A 304 -1.67 -15.41 30.14
C ASP A 304 -2.28 -14.86 28.85
N ALA A 305 -1.94 -15.47 27.73
CA ALA A 305 -2.38 -15.02 26.42
C ALA A 305 -2.57 -16.17 25.45
N VAL A 306 -3.53 -16.01 24.55
CA VAL A 306 -3.81 -16.95 23.45
C VAL A 306 -3.77 -16.19 22.14
N PHE A 307 -3.01 -16.70 21.18
CA PHE A 307 -2.87 -16.15 19.84
C PHE A 307 -3.24 -17.20 18.80
N TYR A 308 -3.79 -16.76 17.69
CA TYR A 308 -4.08 -17.60 16.54
C TYR A 308 -3.30 -17.06 15.33
N GLY A 309 -2.82 -17.96 14.51
CA GLY A 309 -2.04 -17.54 13.35
C GLY A 309 -1.71 -18.68 12.39
N VAL A 310 -0.78 -18.40 11.51
CA VAL A 310 -0.27 -19.39 10.57
C VAL A 310 1.25 -19.51 10.66
N VAL A 311 1.74 -20.73 10.50
CA VAL A 311 3.16 -21.02 10.44
C VAL A 311 3.74 -20.40 9.17
N GLN A 312 4.79 -19.58 9.32
CA GLN A 312 5.55 -19.01 8.21
C GLN A 312 6.70 -19.93 7.81
N SER A 313 7.42 -20.43 8.81
CA SER A 313 8.53 -21.35 8.60
C SER A 313 8.77 -22.19 9.85
N SER A 314 9.45 -23.31 9.68
CA SER A 314 10.01 -24.06 10.80
C SER A 314 11.43 -24.53 10.47
N SER A 315 12.33 -24.40 11.45
CA SER A 315 13.72 -24.81 11.32
C SER A 315 14.15 -25.65 12.52
N ARG A 316 15.02 -26.64 12.28
CA ARG A 316 15.61 -27.45 13.35
C ARG A 316 16.95 -26.87 13.72
N THR A 317 17.15 -26.66 15.01
CA THR A 317 18.40 -26.14 15.58
C THR A 317 18.89 -27.04 16.70
N LEU A 318 20.19 -27.09 16.89
CA LEU A 318 20.79 -27.75 18.05
C LEU A 318 20.62 -26.85 19.26
N VAL A 319 20.33 -27.43 20.42
CA VAL A 319 20.26 -26.67 21.69
C VAL A 319 21.69 -26.30 22.11
N GLU A 320 21.96 -25.01 22.31
CA GLU A 320 23.30 -24.51 22.61
C GLU A 320 23.89 -25.12 23.89
N THR A 321 23.06 -25.46 24.87
CA THR A 321 23.47 -26.04 26.17
C THR A 321 23.57 -27.57 26.15
N ASN A 322 23.01 -28.22 25.12
CA ASN A 322 23.05 -29.67 24.93
C ASN A 322 23.07 -30.04 23.44
N SER A 323 24.25 -30.20 22.87
CA SER A 323 24.45 -30.47 21.43
C SER A 323 23.87 -31.82 20.95
N ALA A 324 23.35 -32.67 21.85
CA ALA A 324 22.62 -33.90 21.49
C ALA A 324 21.10 -33.68 21.32
N GLU A 325 20.58 -32.51 21.71
CA GLU A 325 19.17 -32.20 21.64
C GLU A 325 18.86 -31.26 20.47
N VAL A 326 17.87 -31.65 19.68
CA VAL A 326 17.38 -30.86 18.53
C VAL A 326 16.05 -30.25 18.91
N GLN A 327 15.95 -28.94 18.84
CA GLN A 327 14.68 -28.19 18.95
C GLN A 327 14.22 -27.72 17.57
N GLN A 328 12.91 -27.53 17.45
CA GLN A 328 12.30 -26.95 16.28
C GLN A 328 11.84 -25.53 16.61
N ALA A 329 12.39 -24.53 15.93
CA ALA A 329 11.93 -23.16 16.00
C ALA A 329 10.83 -22.96 14.96
N VAL A 330 9.65 -22.57 15.39
CA VAL A 330 8.47 -22.32 14.53
C VAL A 330 8.20 -20.82 14.50
N SER A 331 8.30 -20.21 13.32
CA SER A 331 7.93 -18.82 13.08
C SER A 331 6.45 -18.75 12.70
N ILE A 332 5.68 -17.91 13.37
CA ILE A 332 4.23 -17.81 13.24
C ILE A 332 3.85 -16.34 13.07
N MET A 333 3.01 -16.04 12.10
CA MET A 333 2.32 -14.74 12.02
C MET A 333 0.95 -14.86 12.66
N CYS A 334 0.66 -14.03 13.64
CA CYS A 334 -0.57 -14.03 14.41
C CYS A 334 -1.59 -13.01 13.90
N THR A 335 -2.87 -13.20 14.25
CA THR A 335 -3.99 -12.33 13.80
C THR A 335 -3.84 -10.87 14.24
N ASP A 336 -3.10 -10.61 15.31
CA ASP A 336 -2.76 -9.26 15.78
C ASP A 336 -1.66 -8.56 14.95
N GLY A 337 -1.18 -9.21 13.89
CA GLY A 337 -0.12 -8.69 13.02
C GLY A 337 1.29 -8.88 13.57
N THR A 338 1.46 -9.59 14.69
CA THR A 338 2.78 -9.85 15.30
C THR A 338 3.36 -11.17 14.81
N ALA A 339 4.66 -11.16 14.49
CA ALA A 339 5.43 -12.37 14.25
C ALA A 339 5.94 -12.95 15.59
N ARG A 340 5.92 -14.29 15.70
CA ARG A 340 6.40 -15.02 16.88
C ARG A 340 7.30 -16.17 16.46
N THR A 341 8.34 -16.42 17.22
CA THR A 341 9.15 -17.63 17.10
C THR A 341 9.07 -18.41 18.40
N VAL A 342 8.56 -19.64 18.33
CA VAL A 342 8.39 -20.51 19.47
C VAL A 342 9.18 -21.81 19.26
N ASN A 343 9.91 -22.23 20.26
CA ASN A 343 10.63 -23.50 20.25
C ASN A 343 9.71 -24.64 20.70
N VAL A 344 9.60 -25.65 19.88
CA VAL A 344 8.73 -26.82 20.11
C VAL A 344 9.51 -28.12 19.95
N ASN A 345 8.89 -29.22 20.41
CA ASN A 345 9.46 -30.55 20.26
C ASN A 345 9.65 -30.90 18.75
N ASN A 346 10.81 -31.40 18.39
CA ASN A 346 11.21 -31.75 17.02
C ASN A 346 10.38 -32.88 16.38
N LYS A 347 9.58 -33.61 17.16
CA LYS A 347 8.64 -34.66 16.67
C LYS A 347 7.36 -34.12 16.07
N LEU A 348 7.03 -32.85 16.37
CA LEU A 348 5.82 -32.19 15.82
C LEU A 348 6.10 -31.68 14.42
N ASN A 349 5.06 -31.69 13.58
CA ASN A 349 5.16 -31.20 12.20
C ASN A 349 4.37 -29.89 12.03
N PHE A 350 5.10 -28.81 11.78
CA PHE A 350 4.57 -27.48 11.54
C PHE A 350 5.02 -26.94 10.17
N PRO A 351 4.47 -27.44 9.06
CA PRO A 351 4.79 -26.90 7.74
C PRO A 351 4.27 -25.47 7.59
N ALA A 352 4.90 -24.69 6.71
CA ALA A 352 4.42 -23.37 6.34
C ALA A 352 2.94 -23.42 5.90
N GLY A 353 2.19 -22.41 6.25
CA GLY A 353 0.76 -22.31 5.97
C GLY A 353 -0.16 -23.04 6.95
N LYS A 354 0.37 -23.78 7.95
CA LYS A 354 -0.44 -24.51 8.93
C LYS A 354 -1.09 -23.56 9.93
N LEU A 355 -2.38 -23.73 10.20
CA LEU A 355 -3.12 -23.02 11.24
C LEU A 355 -2.69 -23.50 12.64
N VAL A 356 -2.42 -22.58 13.53
CA VAL A 356 -1.96 -22.86 14.88
C VAL A 356 -2.57 -21.91 15.93
N GLU A 357 -2.66 -22.41 17.14
CA GLU A 357 -2.89 -21.66 18.38
C GLU A 357 -1.59 -21.61 19.17
N VAL A 358 -1.24 -20.44 19.67
CA VAL A 358 -0.12 -20.22 20.57
C VAL A 358 -0.66 -19.84 21.95
N ARG A 359 -0.32 -20.60 22.98
CA ARG A 359 -0.65 -20.29 24.37
C ARG A 359 0.61 -19.85 25.10
N VAL A 360 0.46 -18.81 25.87
CA VAL A 360 1.46 -18.30 26.79
C VAL A 360 0.88 -18.34 28.19
N ASP A 361 1.54 -19.03 29.10
CA ASP A 361 1.20 -19.14 30.51
C ASP A 361 2.48 -19.19 31.37
N GLU A 362 2.37 -19.42 32.67
CA GLU A 362 3.53 -19.52 33.57
C GLU A 362 4.55 -20.59 33.14
N GLY A 363 4.11 -21.64 32.46
CA GLY A 363 4.95 -22.70 31.90
C GLY A 363 5.78 -22.25 30.67
N GLY A 364 5.43 -21.13 30.07
CA GLY A 364 6.05 -20.59 28.85
C GLY A 364 5.10 -20.63 27.66
N GLU A 365 5.68 -20.84 26.48
CA GLU A 365 4.95 -20.85 25.22
C GLU A 365 4.71 -22.27 24.71
N SER A 366 3.53 -22.51 24.21
CA SER A 366 3.17 -23.77 23.53
C SER A 366 2.44 -23.50 22.22
N VAL A 367 2.63 -24.39 21.24
CA VAL A 367 2.01 -24.31 19.91
C VAL A 367 1.27 -25.60 19.64
N GLN A 368 0.02 -25.47 19.22
CA GLN A 368 -0.79 -26.61 18.75
C GLN A 368 -1.46 -26.30 17.41
N SER A 369 -1.62 -27.35 16.59
CA SER A 369 -2.38 -27.25 15.35
C SER A 369 -3.86 -27.15 15.68
N ILE A 370 -4.58 -26.31 14.91
CA ILE A 370 -6.03 -26.16 15.02
C ILE A 370 -6.72 -26.58 13.72
N SER A 371 -7.95 -27.06 13.85
CA SER A 371 -8.78 -27.42 12.70
C SER A 371 -9.39 -26.17 12.07
N PRO A 372 -9.61 -26.15 10.76
CA PRO A 372 -10.34 -25.07 10.10
C PRO A 372 -11.72 -24.86 10.73
N ARG A 373 -12.12 -23.60 10.84
CA ARG A 373 -13.45 -23.16 11.26
C ARG A 373 -13.89 -22.05 10.32
N PRO A 374 -14.50 -22.41 9.18
CA PRO A 374 -14.90 -21.45 8.16
C PRO A 374 -16.20 -20.73 8.53
N VAL A 375 -16.41 -19.57 7.89
CA VAL A 375 -17.65 -18.81 7.88
C VAL A 375 -17.78 -18.12 6.53
N SER A 376 -19.00 -17.89 6.06
CA SER A 376 -19.28 -17.19 4.81
C SER A 376 -20.23 -16.02 5.04
N GLY A 377 -20.24 -15.07 4.12
CA GLY A 377 -21.10 -13.90 4.16
C GLY A 377 -20.51 -12.72 3.40
N THR A 378 -21.29 -11.67 3.28
CA THR A 378 -20.81 -10.40 2.70
C THR A 378 -20.42 -9.45 3.82
N ILE A 379 -19.24 -8.88 3.75
CA ILE A 379 -18.81 -7.84 4.68
C ILE A 379 -19.59 -6.57 4.36
N ARG A 380 -20.19 -5.94 5.37
CA ARG A 380 -20.95 -4.71 5.20
C ARG A 380 -20.12 -3.61 4.54
N ALA A 381 -20.77 -2.71 3.83
CA ALA A 381 -20.11 -1.57 3.18
C ALA A 381 -19.37 -0.66 4.16
N ASP A 382 -19.80 -0.60 5.41
CA ASP A 382 -19.13 0.13 6.49
C ASP A 382 -18.00 -0.65 7.18
N GLY A 383 -17.76 -1.92 6.78
CA GLY A 383 -16.73 -2.78 7.35
C GLY A 383 -17.02 -3.30 8.76
N THR A 384 -18.26 -3.19 9.26
CA THR A 384 -18.59 -3.45 10.67
C THR A 384 -19.12 -4.84 10.98
N ALA A 385 -19.45 -5.64 9.97
CA ALA A 385 -20.02 -6.99 10.16
C ALA A 385 -19.74 -7.90 8.97
N LEU A 386 -19.77 -9.21 9.23
CA LEU A 386 -19.82 -10.27 8.22
C LEU A 386 -21.24 -10.87 8.22
N GLY A 387 -22.00 -10.57 7.18
CA GLY A 387 -23.42 -10.89 7.15
C GLY A 387 -24.16 -10.19 8.30
N ASP A 388 -24.80 -11.00 9.15
CA ASP A 388 -25.53 -10.52 10.34
C ASP A 388 -24.66 -10.49 11.61
N THR A 389 -23.44 -11.04 11.58
CA THR A 389 -22.56 -11.13 12.74
C THR A 389 -21.64 -9.91 12.79
N PRO A 390 -21.75 -9.06 13.82
CA PRO A 390 -20.90 -7.88 13.93
C PRO A 390 -19.45 -8.26 14.21
N PHE A 391 -18.55 -7.40 13.77
CA PHE A 391 -17.15 -7.43 14.20
C PHE A 391 -17.01 -6.73 15.56
N ALA A 392 -16.16 -7.28 16.42
CA ALA A 392 -15.73 -6.59 17.61
C ALA A 392 -14.93 -5.32 17.24
N ASP A 393 -14.98 -4.30 18.09
CA ASP A 393 -14.25 -3.04 17.88
C ASP A 393 -12.75 -3.23 17.65
N ASN A 394 -12.19 -4.30 18.22
CA ASN A 394 -10.78 -4.68 18.13
C ASN A 394 -10.56 -5.91 17.25
N VAL A 395 -11.43 -6.17 16.29
CA VAL A 395 -11.31 -7.34 15.41
C VAL A 395 -9.94 -7.40 14.74
N GLN A 396 -9.36 -8.60 14.74
CA GLN A 396 -8.08 -8.90 14.13
C GLN A 396 -8.31 -9.77 12.89
N ILE A 397 -7.89 -9.29 11.74
CA ILE A 397 -8.04 -10.01 10.47
C ILE A 397 -6.66 -10.23 9.87
N LEU A 398 -6.34 -11.48 9.56
CA LEU A 398 -5.09 -11.88 8.94
C LEU A 398 -5.37 -12.56 7.60
N ASP A 399 -4.87 -12.01 6.51
CA ASP A 399 -4.88 -12.72 5.23
C ASP A 399 -3.65 -13.59 5.10
N THR A 400 -3.78 -14.78 4.53
CA THR A 400 -2.72 -15.79 4.52
C THR A 400 -2.70 -16.56 3.21
N THR A 401 -1.54 -17.09 2.83
CA THR A 401 -1.40 -18.05 1.73
C THR A 401 -1.10 -19.46 2.24
N SER A 402 -1.20 -20.45 1.35
CA SER A 402 -0.82 -21.85 1.64
C SER A 402 0.67 -21.99 1.96
N GLU A 403 1.51 -21.06 1.51
CA GLU A 403 2.96 -21.04 1.74
C GLU A 403 3.35 -20.28 3.01
N GLY A 404 2.37 -19.83 3.80
CA GLY A 404 2.61 -19.16 5.08
C GLY A 404 2.91 -17.67 4.98
N VAL A 405 2.78 -17.06 3.80
CA VAL A 405 2.79 -15.59 3.69
C VAL A 405 1.54 -15.05 4.37
N ALA A 406 1.68 -14.03 5.17
CA ALA A 406 0.56 -13.48 5.93
C ALA A 406 0.72 -11.99 6.16
N GLY A 407 -0.40 -11.29 6.25
CA GLY A 407 -0.47 -9.86 6.53
C GLY A 407 -1.77 -9.47 7.22
N ALA A 408 -1.71 -8.53 8.15
CA ALA A 408 -2.88 -7.96 8.80
C ALA A 408 -3.74 -7.18 7.80
N VAL A 409 -5.05 -7.29 7.91
CA VAL A 409 -6.02 -6.68 7.00
C VAL A 409 -6.99 -5.81 7.80
N ARG A 410 -7.29 -4.63 7.27
CA ARG A 410 -8.32 -3.75 7.83
C ARG A 410 -9.71 -4.26 7.51
N PRO A 411 -10.68 -4.15 8.40
CA PRO A 411 -12.08 -4.42 8.06
C PRO A 411 -12.56 -3.59 6.86
N SER A 412 -12.17 -2.34 6.76
CA SER A 412 -12.51 -1.44 5.65
C SER A 412 -11.97 -1.89 4.29
N ARG A 413 -10.81 -2.58 4.25
CA ARG A 413 -10.24 -3.16 3.03
C ARG A 413 -11.15 -4.22 2.40
N LEU A 414 -11.99 -4.83 3.21
CA LEU A 414 -12.90 -5.91 2.82
C LEU A 414 -14.35 -5.45 2.65
N SER A 415 -14.64 -4.16 2.77
CA SER A 415 -16.00 -3.60 2.65
C SER A 415 -16.67 -4.04 1.35
N GLY A 416 -17.87 -4.63 1.48
CA GLY A 416 -18.64 -5.13 0.35
C GLY A 416 -18.15 -6.45 -0.26
N VAL A 417 -17.06 -7.02 0.24
CA VAL A 417 -16.52 -8.30 -0.26
C VAL A 417 -17.38 -9.46 0.25
N THR A 418 -17.77 -10.35 -0.67
CA THR A 418 -18.46 -11.59 -0.34
C THR A 418 -17.45 -12.71 -0.17
N LEU A 419 -17.43 -13.29 1.03
CA LEU A 419 -16.56 -14.40 1.39
C LEU A 419 -17.32 -15.73 1.32
N SER A 420 -16.74 -16.72 0.69
CA SER A 420 -17.15 -18.12 0.76
C SER A 420 -16.47 -18.83 1.95
N GLU A 421 -16.91 -20.04 2.25
CA GLU A 421 -16.25 -20.89 3.27
C GLU A 421 -14.79 -21.21 2.91
N ASN A 422 -14.42 -21.19 1.63
CA ASN A 422 -13.04 -21.41 1.19
C ASN A 422 -12.14 -20.18 1.41
N ASP A 423 -12.74 -19.00 1.57
CA ASP A 423 -12.03 -17.75 1.78
C ASP A 423 -11.68 -17.51 3.26
N VAL A 424 -12.37 -18.21 4.19
CA VAL A 424 -12.14 -18.10 5.63
C VAL A 424 -11.62 -19.42 6.18
N ARG A 425 -10.40 -19.42 6.67
CA ARG A 425 -9.75 -20.61 7.25
C ARG A 425 -10.15 -20.84 8.70
N TYR A 426 -10.29 -19.75 9.47
CA TYR A 426 -10.59 -19.82 10.90
C TYR A 426 -11.19 -18.50 11.39
N TYR A 427 -12.10 -18.58 12.35
CA TYR A 427 -12.60 -17.41 13.05
C TYR A 427 -12.93 -17.72 14.50
N THR A 428 -12.93 -16.70 15.36
CA THR A 428 -13.38 -16.75 16.74
C THR A 428 -14.39 -15.65 17.01
N THR A 429 -15.15 -15.83 18.08
CA THR A 429 -16.06 -14.80 18.59
C THR A 429 -15.76 -14.51 20.05
N ASN A 430 -15.99 -13.28 20.47
CA ASN A 430 -15.90 -12.88 21.86
C ASN A 430 -17.16 -13.34 22.66
N ALA A 431 -17.21 -13.01 23.95
CA ALA A 431 -18.32 -13.37 24.83
C ALA A 431 -19.67 -12.71 24.42
N ALA A 432 -19.63 -11.60 23.67
CA ALA A 432 -20.82 -10.94 23.14
C ALA A 432 -21.32 -11.58 21.83
N GLY A 433 -20.61 -12.57 21.29
CA GLY A 433 -20.92 -13.22 20.02
C GLY A 433 -20.43 -12.45 18.79
N GLU A 434 -19.63 -11.41 18.97
CA GLU A 434 -19.03 -10.64 17.89
C GLU A 434 -17.75 -11.33 17.39
N ILE A 435 -17.52 -11.29 16.08
CA ILE A 435 -16.28 -11.85 15.49
C ILE A 435 -15.09 -10.97 15.92
N ASP A 436 -14.14 -11.57 16.62
CA ASP A 436 -12.96 -10.89 17.14
C ASP A 436 -11.65 -11.26 16.44
N ARG A 437 -11.61 -12.41 15.76
CA ARG A 437 -10.46 -12.84 14.95
C ARG A 437 -10.92 -13.57 13.68
N VAL A 438 -10.23 -13.29 12.57
CA VAL A 438 -10.45 -13.97 11.29
C VAL A 438 -9.12 -14.26 10.62
N ILE A 439 -8.94 -15.49 10.13
CA ILE A 439 -7.82 -15.88 9.26
C ILE A 439 -8.40 -16.20 7.89
N LEU A 440 -7.98 -15.44 6.90
CA LEU A 440 -8.42 -15.52 5.51
C LEU A 440 -7.46 -16.36 4.65
N ASN A 441 -7.90 -16.73 3.46
CA ASN A 441 -7.18 -17.54 2.49
C ASN A 441 -6.98 -16.77 1.18
N ASP A 442 -5.96 -15.95 1.10
CA ASP A 442 -5.58 -15.14 -0.06
C ASP A 442 -6.77 -14.34 -0.65
N VAL A 443 -7.46 -13.63 0.23
CA VAL A 443 -8.68 -12.89 -0.11
C VAL A 443 -8.38 -11.55 -0.75
N THR A 444 -7.35 -10.84 -0.26
CA THR A 444 -7.09 -9.47 -0.68
C THR A 444 -6.30 -9.35 -1.97
N GLY A 445 -5.48 -10.35 -2.28
CA GLY A 445 -4.45 -10.23 -3.31
C GLY A 445 -3.26 -9.33 -2.91
N ASP A 446 -3.27 -8.77 -1.70
CA ASP A 446 -2.24 -7.82 -1.25
C ASP A 446 -0.96 -8.54 -0.78
N LEU A 447 -1.00 -9.87 -0.65
CA LEU A 447 0.16 -10.70 -0.27
C LEU A 447 1.10 -11.03 -1.43
N TRP A 448 0.77 -10.60 -2.63
CA TRP A 448 1.57 -10.81 -3.84
C TRP A 448 2.46 -9.59 -4.11
N GLU A 449 3.66 -9.85 -4.65
CA GLU A 449 4.49 -8.81 -5.25
C GLU A 449 4.02 -8.56 -6.69
N TYR A 450 3.86 -7.31 -7.07
CA TYR A 450 3.43 -6.93 -8.42
C TYR A 450 4.56 -6.28 -9.19
N ALA A 451 4.68 -6.62 -10.47
CA ALA A 451 5.74 -6.11 -11.34
C ALA A 451 5.27 -5.95 -12.79
N ALA A 452 5.86 -4.99 -13.49
CA ALA A 452 5.74 -4.89 -14.93
C ALA A 452 6.84 -5.76 -15.59
N LEU A 453 6.45 -6.87 -16.20
CA LEU A 453 7.37 -7.76 -16.91
C LEU A 453 7.72 -7.15 -18.27
N ASP A 454 9.02 -6.95 -18.49
CA ASP A 454 9.55 -6.45 -19.76
C ASP A 454 9.92 -7.58 -20.70
N SER A 455 10.71 -8.54 -20.23
CA SER A 455 11.17 -9.64 -21.06
C SER A 455 11.38 -10.95 -20.28
N VAL A 456 11.23 -12.06 -20.99
CA VAL A 456 11.51 -13.40 -20.47
C VAL A 456 12.71 -13.97 -21.22
N ARG A 457 13.78 -14.25 -20.50
CA ARG A 457 14.94 -14.96 -21.03
C ARG A 457 14.84 -16.43 -20.62
N ARG A 458 14.60 -17.31 -21.57
CA ARG A 458 14.33 -18.73 -21.32
C ARG A 458 15.58 -19.61 -21.23
N LEU A 459 16.76 -19.01 -21.15
CA LEU A 459 18.03 -19.73 -21.08
C LEU A 459 18.73 -19.40 -19.77
N THR A 460 19.28 -20.40 -19.12
CA THR A 460 20.35 -20.18 -18.12
C THR A 460 21.55 -19.57 -18.86
N ASP A 461 22.32 -18.73 -18.20
CA ASP A 461 23.53 -18.12 -18.80
C ASP A 461 24.49 -19.20 -19.38
N GLU A 462 24.53 -20.38 -18.76
CA GLU A 462 25.31 -21.52 -19.29
C GLU A 462 24.69 -22.14 -20.54
N ALA A 463 23.38 -22.25 -20.63
CA ALA A 463 22.72 -22.76 -21.83
C ALA A 463 22.82 -21.75 -22.97
N ALA A 464 22.67 -20.43 -22.68
CA ALA A 464 22.92 -19.35 -23.64
C ALA A 464 24.37 -19.41 -24.17
N LYS A 465 25.37 -19.53 -23.28
CA LYS A 465 26.78 -19.66 -23.67
C LYS A 465 27.06 -20.92 -24.51
N LYS A 466 26.42 -22.06 -24.20
CA LYS A 466 26.55 -23.29 -25.00
C LYS A 466 25.92 -23.15 -26.38
N ILE A 467 24.81 -22.40 -26.50
CA ILE A 467 24.17 -22.15 -27.79
C ILE A 467 24.99 -21.16 -28.60
N ASP A 468 25.43 -20.06 -28.03
CA ASP A 468 26.30 -19.08 -28.67
C ASP A 468 27.59 -19.73 -29.15
N LYS A 469 28.16 -20.67 -28.35
CA LYS A 469 29.34 -21.46 -28.76
C LYS A 469 29.03 -22.37 -29.96
N LYS A 470 27.91 -23.09 -29.95
CA LYS A 470 27.50 -23.96 -31.07
C LYS A 470 27.16 -23.16 -32.33
N ILE A 471 26.52 -21.98 -32.20
CA ILE A 471 26.22 -21.08 -33.32
C ILE A 471 27.53 -20.55 -33.90
N SER A 472 28.48 -20.11 -33.04
CA SER A 472 29.78 -19.63 -33.46
C SER A 472 30.62 -20.74 -34.14
N GLU A 473 30.59 -21.97 -33.63
CA GLU A 473 31.25 -23.13 -34.24
C GLU A 473 30.64 -23.43 -35.62
N LYS A 474 29.30 -23.45 -35.76
CA LYS A 474 28.65 -23.67 -37.05
C LYS A 474 28.89 -22.53 -38.03
N ALA A 475 28.89 -21.27 -37.57
CA ALA A 475 29.21 -20.13 -38.41
C ALA A 475 30.67 -20.16 -38.90
N GLN A 476 31.60 -20.61 -38.04
CA GLN A 476 32.99 -20.80 -38.41
C GLN A 476 33.15 -21.95 -39.40
N ASP A 477 32.42 -23.06 -39.21
CA ASP A 477 32.44 -24.19 -40.14
C ASP A 477 31.86 -23.82 -41.51
N ALA A 478 30.76 -23.07 -41.55
CA ALA A 478 30.18 -22.52 -42.76
C ALA A 478 31.12 -21.53 -43.48
N ALA A 479 31.85 -20.72 -42.73
CA ALA A 479 32.86 -19.83 -43.30
C ALA A 479 34.07 -20.58 -43.84
N LYS A 480 34.50 -21.69 -43.20
CA LYS A 480 35.54 -22.57 -43.67
C LYS A 480 35.12 -23.31 -44.93
N GLU A 481 33.88 -23.80 -44.98
CA GLU A 481 33.31 -24.46 -46.17
C GLU A 481 33.23 -23.50 -47.35
N ALA A 482 32.79 -22.24 -47.13
CA ALA A 482 32.80 -21.19 -48.15
C ALA A 482 34.22 -20.82 -48.62
N ALA A 483 35.25 -21.01 -47.79
CA ALA A 483 36.64 -20.79 -48.10
C ALA A 483 37.36 -22.03 -48.64
N GLY A 484 36.69 -23.17 -48.79
CA GLY A 484 37.28 -24.44 -49.25
C GLY A 484 38.25 -25.10 -48.26
N LEU A 485 38.10 -24.81 -46.96
CA LEU A 485 38.92 -25.35 -45.86
C LEU A 485 38.23 -26.54 -45.20
N PRO A 486 38.97 -27.54 -44.64
CA PRO A 486 38.35 -28.71 -44.00
C PRO A 486 37.50 -28.28 -42.80
N THR A 487 36.25 -28.76 -42.78
CA THR A 487 35.27 -28.57 -41.68
C THR A 487 35.32 -29.73 -40.70
N THR A 488 34.99 -29.47 -39.44
CA THR A 488 34.99 -30.45 -38.35
C THR A 488 33.72 -31.30 -38.28
N THR A 489 32.68 -31.02 -39.12
CA THR A 489 31.41 -31.75 -39.10
C THR A 489 30.87 -31.97 -40.52
N THR A 490 30.67 -33.24 -40.89
CA THR A 490 30.05 -33.62 -42.15
C THR A 490 28.51 -33.62 -41.99
N THR A 491 27.85 -32.51 -42.28
CA THR A 491 26.38 -32.51 -42.49
C THR A 491 26.01 -31.42 -43.49
N THR A 492 25.60 -31.85 -44.67
CA THR A 492 25.11 -31.00 -45.76
C THR A 492 23.73 -30.42 -45.37
N THR A 493 23.66 -29.15 -45.03
CA THR A 493 22.37 -28.43 -44.93
C THR A 493 22.51 -27.10 -45.62
N THR A 494 21.70 -26.85 -46.61
CA THR A 494 21.60 -25.57 -47.33
C THR A 494 20.98 -24.54 -46.40
N VAL A 495 21.78 -23.69 -45.75
CA VAL A 495 21.33 -22.64 -44.84
C VAL A 495 20.99 -21.40 -45.66
N LYS A 496 19.71 -21.01 -45.74
CA LYS A 496 19.25 -19.82 -46.44
C LYS A 496 19.33 -18.55 -45.62
N LYS A 497 19.43 -18.64 -44.27
CA LYS A 497 19.70 -17.55 -43.29
C LYS A 497 20.73 -18.08 -42.30
N THR A 498 21.47 -17.18 -41.66
CA THR A 498 22.35 -17.58 -40.56
C THR A 498 21.49 -18.14 -39.40
N ASP A 499 22.00 -19.20 -38.74
CA ASP A 499 21.28 -19.80 -37.60
C ASP A 499 20.94 -18.74 -36.50
N GLU A 500 21.73 -17.68 -36.43
CA GLU A 500 21.54 -16.56 -35.51
C GLU A 500 20.38 -15.67 -35.93
N GLU A 501 20.18 -15.33 -37.21
CA GLU A 501 19.04 -14.59 -37.71
C GLU A 501 17.74 -15.39 -37.53
N THR A 502 17.77 -16.69 -37.80
CA THR A 502 16.64 -17.59 -37.58
C THR A 502 16.31 -17.70 -36.08
N PHE A 503 17.34 -17.76 -35.19
CA PHE A 503 17.15 -17.81 -33.75
C PHE A 503 16.58 -16.51 -33.20
N GLN A 504 17.05 -15.35 -33.66
CA GLN A 504 16.50 -14.05 -33.28
C GLN A 504 15.08 -13.87 -33.81
N ASP A 505 14.77 -14.29 -35.02
CA ASP A 505 13.42 -14.28 -35.59
C ASP A 505 12.47 -15.16 -34.76
N VAL A 506 12.86 -16.38 -34.41
CA VAL A 506 12.08 -17.29 -33.56
C VAL A 506 11.91 -16.74 -32.13
N LYS A 507 12.94 -16.13 -31.57
CA LYS A 507 12.89 -15.48 -30.25
C LYS A 507 11.91 -14.30 -30.25
N ASN A 508 11.94 -13.48 -31.29
CA ASN A 508 11.04 -12.33 -31.44
C ASN A 508 9.58 -12.76 -31.70
N ILE A 509 9.39 -13.93 -32.33
CA ILE A 509 8.06 -14.49 -32.60
C ILE A 509 7.45 -15.17 -31.36
N LEU A 510 8.26 -15.84 -30.55
CA LEU A 510 7.78 -16.68 -29.43
C LEU A 510 7.40 -15.91 -28.18
N VAL A 511 7.93 -14.72 -27.98
CA VAL A 511 7.62 -13.87 -26.84
C VAL A 511 7.37 -12.48 -27.33
N PRO A 512 6.11 -12.02 -27.39
CA PRO A 512 5.80 -10.67 -27.82
C PRO A 512 6.56 -9.68 -26.92
N SER A 513 7.16 -8.67 -27.54
CA SER A 513 7.83 -7.60 -26.80
C SER A 513 6.81 -6.77 -26.00
N THR A 514 7.28 -6.03 -25.03
CA THR A 514 6.43 -5.07 -24.30
C THR A 514 5.72 -4.11 -25.26
N SER A 515 6.41 -3.61 -26.28
CA SER A 515 5.82 -2.76 -27.31
C SER A 515 4.67 -3.45 -28.03
N ASP A 516 4.84 -4.71 -28.47
CA ASP A 516 3.78 -5.44 -29.18
C ASP A 516 2.54 -5.64 -28.31
N VAL A 517 2.72 -5.94 -27.02
CA VAL A 517 1.61 -6.10 -26.07
C VAL A 517 0.89 -4.77 -25.83
N LEU A 518 1.64 -3.70 -25.52
CA LEU A 518 1.05 -2.41 -25.19
C LEU A 518 0.34 -1.79 -26.39
N TYR A 519 0.97 -1.78 -27.56
CA TYR A 519 0.33 -1.25 -28.77
C TYR A 519 -0.80 -2.14 -29.27
N GLY A 520 -0.70 -3.46 -29.15
CA GLY A 520 -1.77 -4.38 -29.48
C GLY A 520 -3.02 -4.23 -28.63
N LEU A 521 -2.87 -3.84 -27.35
CA LEU A 521 -3.99 -3.50 -26.46
C LEU A 521 -4.60 -2.14 -26.86
N ILE A 522 -3.76 -1.17 -27.21
CA ILE A 522 -4.21 0.18 -27.58
C ILE A 522 -4.97 0.18 -28.91
N ASP A 523 -4.48 -0.53 -29.94
CA ASP A 523 -5.08 -0.59 -31.28
C ASP A 523 -6.23 -1.60 -31.38
N GLY A 524 -6.50 -2.37 -30.32
CA GLY A 524 -7.55 -3.38 -30.26
C GLY A 524 -7.22 -4.68 -30.97
N SER A 525 -6.01 -4.88 -31.47
CA SER A 525 -5.56 -6.16 -32.04
C SER A 525 -5.41 -7.24 -30.96
N ILE A 526 -5.19 -6.85 -29.71
CA ILE A 526 -5.31 -7.70 -28.51
C ILE A 526 -6.51 -7.19 -27.72
N VAL A 527 -7.52 -8.03 -27.53
CA VAL A 527 -8.72 -7.68 -26.74
C VAL A 527 -8.58 -8.23 -25.33
N SER A 528 -8.90 -7.40 -24.34
CA SER A 528 -8.81 -7.77 -22.92
C SER A 528 -9.61 -9.04 -22.58
N SER A 529 -10.74 -9.27 -23.24
CA SER A 529 -11.58 -10.47 -23.04
C SER A 529 -10.90 -11.78 -23.48
N THR A 530 -9.96 -11.73 -24.41
CA THR A 530 -9.23 -12.89 -24.91
C THR A 530 -7.84 -13.06 -24.26
N TRP A 531 -7.42 -12.11 -23.45
CA TRP A 531 -6.09 -12.08 -22.83
C TRP A 531 -5.81 -13.33 -22.01
N ASN A 532 -6.72 -13.75 -21.13
CA ASN A 532 -6.54 -14.94 -20.31
C ASN A 532 -6.47 -16.23 -21.12
N THR A 533 -7.15 -16.27 -22.29
CA THR A 533 -7.06 -17.39 -23.23
C THR A 533 -5.73 -17.41 -23.95
N LEU A 534 -5.18 -16.24 -24.29
CA LEU A 534 -3.88 -16.12 -24.94
C LEU A 534 -2.71 -16.49 -24.02
N THR A 535 -2.77 -16.05 -22.76
CA THR A 535 -1.71 -16.30 -21.77
C THR A 535 -1.78 -17.71 -21.14
N GLY A 536 -2.99 -18.29 -21.05
CA GLY A 536 -3.20 -19.65 -20.53
C GLY A 536 -2.81 -20.77 -21.50
N LYS A 537 -2.63 -20.44 -22.80
CA LYS A 537 -2.23 -21.40 -23.84
C LYS A 537 -1.11 -20.78 -24.67
N THR A 538 0.11 -21.16 -24.33
CA THR A 538 1.34 -20.74 -25.05
C THR A 538 1.23 -20.99 -26.57
N ASP A 539 0.53 -22.06 -26.97
CA ASP A 539 0.31 -22.42 -28.37
C ASP A 539 -0.61 -21.41 -29.09
N GLN A 540 -1.58 -20.81 -28.41
CA GLN A 540 -2.47 -19.81 -29.00
C GLN A 540 -1.80 -18.45 -29.12
N LEU A 541 -0.96 -18.08 -28.15
CA LEU A 541 -0.15 -16.88 -28.21
C LEU A 541 0.85 -16.98 -29.39
N PHE A 542 1.48 -18.12 -29.54
CA PHE A 542 2.37 -18.43 -30.65
C PHE A 542 1.66 -18.30 -32.00
N SER A 543 0.45 -18.88 -32.13
CA SER A 543 -0.36 -18.78 -33.33
C SER A 543 -0.82 -17.35 -33.67
N TYR A 544 -1.04 -16.53 -32.63
CA TYR A 544 -1.38 -15.12 -32.78
C TYR A 544 -0.19 -14.31 -33.32
N VAL A 545 0.98 -14.50 -32.76
CA VAL A 545 2.21 -13.81 -33.19
C VAL A 545 2.58 -14.23 -34.62
N LEU A 546 2.50 -15.52 -34.94
CA LEU A 546 2.72 -16.03 -36.31
C LEU A 546 1.76 -15.42 -37.33
N ARG A 547 0.49 -15.26 -36.99
CA ARG A 547 -0.49 -14.63 -37.89
C ARG A 547 -0.20 -13.15 -38.15
N ARG A 548 0.38 -12.46 -37.17
CA ARG A 548 0.75 -11.05 -37.30
C ARG A 548 2.02 -10.82 -38.11
N THR A 549 2.98 -11.74 -38.02
CA THR A 549 4.27 -11.64 -38.74
C THR A 549 4.28 -12.25 -40.14
N GLY A 550 3.27 -13.06 -40.45
CA GLY A 550 3.15 -13.68 -41.79
C GLY A 550 4.16 -14.78 -42.12
N ASP A 551 4.97 -15.20 -41.13
CA ASP A 551 6.02 -16.21 -41.31
C ASP A 551 5.55 -17.62 -40.89
N SER A 552 5.86 -18.62 -41.71
CA SER A 552 5.71 -20.03 -41.38
C SER A 552 7.05 -20.58 -40.87
N VAL A 553 7.14 -20.89 -39.61
CA VAL A 553 8.31 -21.54 -39.00
C VAL A 553 8.10 -23.06 -39.03
N GLY A 554 9.04 -23.80 -39.68
CA GLY A 554 9.02 -25.25 -39.66
C GLY A 554 9.57 -25.80 -38.35
N GLY A 555 8.80 -26.65 -37.69
CA GLY A 555 9.10 -27.28 -36.39
C GLY A 555 7.94 -27.15 -35.40
N THR A 556 7.85 -28.06 -34.43
CA THR A 556 6.82 -27.96 -33.40
C THR A 556 7.31 -27.03 -32.26
N LEU A 557 6.38 -26.26 -31.68
CA LEU A 557 6.64 -25.47 -30.50
C LEU A 557 7.24 -26.30 -29.35
N GLY A 558 6.82 -27.59 -29.27
CA GLY A 558 7.33 -28.56 -28.31
C GLY A 558 8.84 -28.83 -28.46
N ASP A 559 9.31 -28.94 -29.69
CA ASP A 559 10.75 -29.17 -29.96
C ASP A 559 11.59 -27.97 -29.56
N PHE A 560 11.10 -26.77 -29.78
CA PHE A 560 11.76 -25.52 -29.38
C PHE A 560 11.73 -25.33 -27.86
N LEU A 561 10.61 -25.59 -27.19
CA LEU A 561 10.48 -25.48 -25.74
C LEU A 561 11.37 -26.51 -25.00
N ASN A 562 11.49 -27.71 -25.54
CA ASN A 562 12.43 -28.74 -25.03
C ASN A 562 13.90 -28.32 -25.17
N TYR A 563 14.22 -27.57 -26.22
CA TYR A 563 15.56 -27.05 -26.47
C TYR A 563 15.95 -25.90 -25.50
N LEU A 564 14.96 -25.11 -24.99
CA LEU A 564 15.18 -23.95 -24.14
C LEU A 564 15.47 -24.29 -22.65
N GLY A 565 15.50 -25.58 -22.26
CA GLY A 565 15.75 -25.98 -20.87
C GLY A 565 14.57 -25.72 -19.91
N GLU A 566 14.74 -26.02 -18.63
CA GLU A 566 13.66 -25.99 -17.63
C GLU A 566 13.46 -24.64 -16.92
N GLY A 567 14.45 -23.76 -16.90
CA GLY A 567 14.41 -22.48 -16.18
C GLY A 567 14.14 -21.26 -17.05
N ALA A 568 13.89 -20.11 -16.40
CA ALA A 568 13.74 -18.82 -17.06
C ALA A 568 14.23 -17.66 -16.18
N THR A 569 14.64 -16.56 -16.83
CA THR A 569 14.94 -15.29 -16.18
C THR A 569 13.94 -14.26 -16.66
N TYR A 570 13.27 -13.61 -15.71
CA TYR A 570 12.25 -12.60 -15.93
C TYR A 570 12.80 -11.23 -15.58
N VAL A 571 12.87 -10.33 -16.56
CA VAL A 571 13.30 -8.94 -16.35
C VAL A 571 12.05 -8.11 -16.09
N CYS A 572 11.96 -7.56 -14.89
CA CYS A 572 10.78 -6.87 -14.39
C CYS A 572 11.13 -5.47 -13.87
N TYR A 573 10.11 -4.63 -13.78
CA TYR A 573 10.16 -3.36 -13.08
C TYR A 573 9.19 -3.43 -11.89
N THR A 574 9.72 -3.22 -10.69
CA THR A 574 8.95 -3.17 -9.44
C THR A 574 9.53 -2.10 -8.52
N GLY A 575 8.66 -1.33 -7.83
CA GLY A 575 9.08 -0.23 -6.97
C GLY A 575 9.97 0.81 -7.68
N GLY A 576 9.79 0.99 -8.98
CA GLY A 576 10.57 1.92 -9.80
C GLY A 576 11.96 1.42 -10.21
N LYS A 577 12.30 0.17 -9.93
CA LYS A 577 13.62 -0.42 -10.23
C LYS A 577 13.47 -1.62 -11.17
N GLN A 578 14.46 -1.78 -12.04
CA GLN A 578 14.58 -3.00 -12.83
C GLN A 578 15.18 -4.12 -11.98
N VAL A 579 14.54 -5.28 -11.99
CA VAL A 579 14.95 -6.48 -11.25
C VAL A 579 14.86 -7.69 -12.16
N ALA A 580 15.81 -8.61 -12.07
CA ALA A 580 15.79 -9.88 -12.77
C ALA A 580 15.55 -11.04 -11.80
N TYR A 581 14.53 -11.84 -12.07
CA TYR A 581 14.19 -13.02 -11.29
C TYR A 581 14.53 -14.28 -12.10
N SER A 582 15.34 -15.16 -11.55
CA SER A 582 15.64 -16.47 -12.14
C SER A 582 14.93 -17.57 -11.39
N THR A 583 14.24 -18.43 -12.11
CA THR A 583 13.49 -19.56 -11.55
C THR A 583 13.84 -20.86 -12.26
N SER A 584 13.81 -21.98 -11.55
CA SER A 584 13.94 -23.30 -12.12
C SER A 584 12.69 -23.78 -12.87
N THR A 585 11.56 -23.15 -12.60
CA THR A 585 10.26 -23.46 -13.23
C THR A 585 9.92 -22.37 -14.24
N LYS A 586 9.45 -22.75 -15.41
CA LYS A 586 8.87 -21.80 -16.38
C LYS A 586 7.45 -21.47 -16.01
N TYR A 587 7.12 -20.19 -16.05
CA TYR A 587 5.76 -19.70 -15.88
C TYR A 587 5.19 -19.23 -17.22
N PRO A 588 3.90 -19.51 -17.51
CA PRO A 588 3.25 -19.13 -18.77
C PRO A 588 2.83 -17.66 -18.74
N ILE A 589 3.80 -16.76 -18.67
CA ILE A 589 3.61 -15.31 -18.59
C ILE A 589 4.36 -14.61 -19.74
N VAL A 590 3.85 -13.47 -20.15
CA VAL A 590 4.40 -12.61 -21.19
C VAL A 590 4.57 -11.19 -20.67
N ALA A 591 5.19 -10.30 -21.47
CA ALA A 591 5.34 -8.89 -21.13
C ALA A 591 4.01 -8.27 -20.69
N GLY A 592 4.05 -7.40 -19.70
CA GLY A 592 2.89 -6.77 -19.07
C GLY A 592 2.86 -6.95 -17.55
N GLY A 593 1.71 -6.71 -16.93
CA GLY A 593 1.56 -6.84 -15.48
C GLY A 593 1.60 -8.30 -15.03
N ILE A 594 2.36 -8.60 -13.98
CA ILE A 594 2.46 -9.91 -13.35
C ILE A 594 2.34 -9.81 -11.83
N ALA A 595 1.91 -10.91 -11.22
CA ALA A 595 1.93 -11.15 -9.78
C ALA A 595 2.94 -12.24 -9.44
N ILE A 596 3.74 -12.04 -8.42
CA ILE A 596 4.80 -12.92 -7.95
C ILE A 596 4.46 -13.38 -6.54
N GLY A 597 4.24 -14.68 -6.37
CA GLY A 597 4.05 -15.34 -5.07
C GLY A 597 5.37 -15.85 -4.52
N ARG A 598 5.70 -15.41 -3.30
CA ARG A 598 6.94 -15.81 -2.62
C ARG A 598 6.68 -16.79 -1.49
N SER A 599 7.73 -17.48 -1.07
CA SER A 599 7.77 -18.15 0.23
C SER A 599 7.66 -17.13 1.36
N ALA A 600 7.23 -17.55 2.55
CA ALA A 600 7.06 -16.66 3.70
C ALA A 600 8.37 -15.98 4.15
N ASP A 601 9.53 -16.62 3.92
CA ASP A 601 10.87 -16.04 4.16
C ASP A 601 11.35 -15.11 3.01
N GLY A 602 10.52 -14.93 1.98
CA GLY A 602 10.80 -14.07 0.83
C GLY A 602 11.89 -14.56 -0.12
N LYS A 603 12.52 -15.72 0.15
CA LYS A 603 13.71 -16.19 -0.60
C LYS A 603 13.37 -16.90 -1.89
N ALA A 604 12.27 -17.65 -1.92
CA ALA A 604 11.86 -18.42 -3.09
C ALA A 604 10.66 -17.76 -3.79
N ILE A 605 10.62 -17.90 -5.11
CA ILE A 605 9.44 -17.59 -5.94
C ILE A 605 8.72 -18.91 -6.19
N ASN A 606 7.49 -19.02 -5.68
CA ASN A 606 6.69 -20.22 -5.76
C ASN A 606 5.70 -20.20 -6.93
N ARG A 607 5.26 -18.99 -7.33
CA ARG A 607 4.31 -18.79 -8.42
C ARG A 607 4.55 -17.46 -9.12
N MET A 608 4.24 -17.42 -10.41
CA MET A 608 4.07 -16.18 -11.17
C MET A 608 2.79 -16.28 -11.98
N LEU A 609 1.96 -15.26 -11.91
CA LEU A 609 0.67 -15.20 -12.59
C LEU A 609 0.60 -13.95 -13.47
N GLN A 610 -0.06 -14.07 -14.61
CA GLN A 610 -0.34 -12.93 -15.47
C GLN A 610 -1.50 -12.12 -14.92
N LEU A 611 -1.36 -10.80 -14.86
CA LEU A 611 -2.47 -9.89 -14.61
C LEU A 611 -3.32 -9.70 -15.87
N SER A 612 -4.57 -9.31 -15.69
CA SER A 612 -5.48 -9.00 -16.80
C SER A 612 -5.37 -7.53 -17.18
N PRO A 613 -5.19 -7.20 -18.46
CA PRO A 613 -5.11 -5.84 -18.92
C PRO A 613 -6.47 -5.22 -19.16
N VAL A 614 -6.55 -3.90 -19.01
CA VAL A 614 -7.70 -3.08 -19.39
C VAL A 614 -7.23 -1.72 -19.88
N VAL A 615 -7.80 -1.24 -21.01
CA VAL A 615 -7.54 0.12 -21.51
C VAL A 615 -8.41 1.08 -20.72
N ILE A 616 -7.82 2.15 -20.21
CA ILE A 616 -8.46 3.09 -19.31
C ILE A 616 -8.86 4.34 -20.07
N ASP A 617 -10.14 4.72 -19.96
CA ASP A 617 -10.71 5.89 -20.61
C ASP A 617 -10.78 7.11 -19.67
N ARG A 618 -10.95 6.87 -18.36
CA ARG A 618 -11.07 7.91 -17.33
C ARG A 618 -10.35 7.51 -16.05
N LEU A 619 -9.68 8.48 -15.46
CA LEU A 619 -9.01 8.35 -14.16
C LEU A 619 -9.87 8.98 -13.06
N GLY A 620 -9.91 8.31 -11.89
CA GLY A 620 -10.40 8.86 -10.64
C GLY A 620 -9.35 8.65 -9.53
N ALA A 621 -9.63 9.14 -8.33
CA ALA A 621 -8.69 9.08 -7.20
C ALA A 621 -8.40 7.64 -6.72
N ALA A 622 -9.43 6.81 -6.66
CA ALA A 622 -9.35 5.44 -6.14
C ALA A 622 -9.94 4.42 -7.12
N SER A 623 -10.23 4.82 -8.35
CA SER A 623 -10.78 3.95 -9.37
C SER A 623 -10.52 4.48 -10.77
N VAL A 624 -10.57 3.59 -11.74
CA VAL A 624 -10.46 3.91 -13.17
C VAL A 624 -11.67 3.34 -13.92
N MET A 625 -11.97 3.91 -15.07
CA MET A 625 -13.05 3.44 -15.94
C MET A 625 -12.50 2.93 -17.25
N SER A 626 -13.13 1.85 -17.73
CA SER A 626 -12.96 1.31 -19.09
C SER A 626 -14.35 1.09 -19.68
N GLY A 627 -14.78 1.96 -20.57
CA GLY A 627 -16.17 2.05 -20.97
C GLY A 627 -17.06 2.30 -19.74
N ASP A 628 -18.04 1.44 -19.54
CA ASP A 628 -18.96 1.51 -18.39
C ASP A 628 -18.48 0.71 -17.16
N LYS A 629 -17.36 0.01 -17.25
CA LYS A 629 -16.80 -0.77 -16.15
C LYS A 629 -15.88 0.07 -15.28
N ARG A 630 -16.13 0.02 -13.98
CA ARG A 630 -15.28 0.61 -12.96
C ARG A 630 -14.33 -0.45 -12.39
N TYR A 631 -13.07 -0.07 -12.24
CA TYR A 631 -12.05 -0.86 -11.56
C TYR A 631 -11.47 -0.03 -10.42
N GLU A 632 -11.38 -0.60 -9.24
CA GLU A 632 -10.71 0.04 -8.11
C GLU A 632 -9.19 -0.04 -8.28
N THR A 633 -8.48 0.96 -7.79
CA THR A 633 -7.02 0.93 -7.72
C THR A 633 -6.56 0.34 -6.39
N ALA A 634 -5.44 -0.36 -6.41
CA ALA A 634 -4.78 -0.79 -5.18
C ALA A 634 -4.09 0.42 -4.51
N ASP A 635 -3.98 0.39 -3.18
CA ASP A 635 -3.34 1.47 -2.42
C ASP A 635 -1.85 1.61 -2.78
N ASP A 636 -1.20 0.49 -3.13
CA ASP A 636 0.19 0.36 -3.55
C ASP A 636 0.36 0.28 -5.07
N MET A 637 -0.63 0.74 -5.84
CA MET A 637 -0.60 0.70 -7.31
C MET A 637 0.68 1.36 -7.85
N GLN A 638 1.42 0.62 -8.67
CA GLN A 638 2.60 1.13 -9.35
C GLN A 638 2.21 1.81 -10.66
N VAL A 639 2.77 2.98 -10.92
CA VAL A 639 2.51 3.76 -12.14
C VAL A 639 3.79 3.92 -12.94
N TYR A 640 3.75 3.56 -14.21
CA TYR A 640 4.87 3.65 -15.12
C TYR A 640 4.52 4.43 -16.39
N LEU A 641 5.49 5.19 -16.87
CA LEU A 641 5.52 5.74 -18.23
C LEU A 641 6.32 4.76 -19.11
N TRP A 642 5.72 4.32 -20.22
CA TRP A 642 6.42 3.58 -21.26
C TRP A 642 6.91 4.53 -22.34
N SER A 643 8.23 4.61 -22.52
CA SER A 643 8.87 5.47 -23.52
C SER A 643 10.20 4.86 -23.97
N ASN A 644 10.49 4.94 -25.27
CA ASN A 644 11.75 4.48 -25.85
C ASN A 644 12.12 3.02 -25.48
N GLY A 645 11.12 2.14 -25.38
CA GLY A 645 11.35 0.73 -25.07
C GLY A 645 11.65 0.44 -23.59
N GLN A 646 11.37 1.36 -22.67
CA GLN A 646 11.64 1.21 -21.24
C GLN A 646 10.51 1.74 -20.37
N TYR A 647 10.40 1.18 -19.15
CA TYR A 647 9.53 1.68 -18.10
C TYR A 647 10.23 2.72 -17.24
N PHE A 648 9.56 3.82 -16.98
CA PHE A 648 9.99 4.87 -16.06
C PHE A 648 8.94 5.02 -14.96
N ALA A 649 9.34 4.90 -13.71
CA ALA A 649 8.43 5.11 -12.59
C ALA A 649 7.90 6.55 -12.59
N THR A 650 6.61 6.68 -12.37
CA THR A 650 5.91 7.96 -12.28
C THR A 650 4.81 7.88 -11.21
N SER A 651 3.94 8.86 -11.15
CA SER A 651 2.82 8.88 -10.21
C SER A 651 1.51 9.22 -10.92
N LEU A 652 0.39 8.80 -10.36
CA LEU A 652 -0.93 9.01 -10.94
C LEU A 652 -1.22 10.48 -11.29
N PRO A 653 -0.87 11.48 -10.46
CA PRO A 653 -1.09 12.90 -10.82
C PRO A 653 -0.31 13.40 -12.03
N LYS A 654 0.71 12.67 -12.48
CA LYS A 654 1.56 13.05 -13.63
C LYS A 654 1.12 12.44 -14.94
N VAL A 655 0.07 11.62 -14.92
CA VAL A 655 -0.49 10.98 -16.11
C VAL A 655 -1.95 11.37 -16.27
N ASN A 656 -2.39 11.51 -17.52
CA ASN A 656 -3.76 11.85 -17.87
C ASN A 656 -4.17 11.11 -19.16
N THR A 657 -5.44 11.09 -19.48
CA THR A 657 -5.97 10.42 -20.67
C THR A 657 -5.91 11.27 -21.95
N GLU A 658 -5.53 12.54 -21.86
CA GLU A 658 -5.39 13.45 -22.99
C GLU A 658 -4.03 13.25 -23.68
N ASP A 659 -2.95 13.15 -22.90
CA ASP A 659 -1.59 13.02 -23.40
C ASP A 659 -1.13 11.56 -23.53
N TYR A 660 -1.81 10.63 -22.85
CA TYR A 660 -1.41 9.23 -22.76
C TYR A 660 -2.56 8.27 -23.03
N LYS A 661 -2.25 7.16 -23.67
CA LYS A 661 -3.08 5.96 -23.58
C LYS A 661 -2.69 5.18 -22.35
N LEU A 662 -3.68 4.84 -21.52
CA LEU A 662 -3.47 4.21 -20.24
C LEU A 662 -3.91 2.75 -20.28
N ILE A 663 -3.05 1.88 -19.79
CA ILE A 663 -3.33 0.44 -19.63
C ILE A 663 -3.21 0.10 -18.15
N GLY A 664 -4.31 -0.36 -17.57
CA GLY A 664 -4.34 -0.91 -16.22
C GLY A 664 -4.19 -2.42 -16.24
N TRP A 665 -3.44 -2.94 -15.29
CA TRP A 665 -3.27 -4.37 -15.07
C TRP A 665 -3.85 -4.72 -13.71
N TYR A 666 -4.93 -5.55 -13.70
CA TYR A 666 -5.63 -5.92 -12.48
C TYR A 666 -5.46 -7.40 -12.16
N ASP A 667 -5.49 -7.71 -10.88
CA ASP A 667 -5.44 -9.08 -10.39
C ASP A 667 -6.78 -9.77 -10.62
N ASN A 668 -6.74 -10.89 -11.32
CA ASN A 668 -7.91 -11.68 -11.70
C ASN A 668 -7.64 -13.18 -11.55
N PHE A 669 -7.10 -13.56 -10.39
CA PHE A 669 -6.73 -14.95 -10.10
C PHE A 669 -7.49 -15.56 -8.92
N GLY A 670 -8.68 -15.04 -8.61
CA GLY A 670 -9.64 -15.70 -7.72
C GLY A 670 -9.71 -15.13 -6.30
N CYS A 671 -8.92 -14.08 -5.96
CA CYS A 671 -9.04 -13.43 -4.66
C CYS A 671 -10.40 -12.72 -4.56
N ALA A 672 -11.19 -13.01 -3.52
CA ALA A 672 -12.55 -12.47 -3.35
C ALA A 672 -12.56 -10.93 -3.24
N GLY A 673 -11.57 -10.34 -2.59
CA GLY A 673 -11.34 -8.89 -2.48
C GLY A 673 -10.29 -8.35 -3.46
N GLY A 674 -9.96 -9.11 -4.52
CA GLY A 674 -9.06 -8.71 -5.59
C GLY A 674 -9.74 -7.88 -6.67
N LYS A 675 -9.30 -8.04 -7.93
CA LYS A 675 -9.75 -7.29 -9.12
C LYS A 675 -9.41 -5.80 -9.04
N LYS A 676 -8.31 -5.46 -8.37
CA LYS A 676 -7.79 -4.10 -8.27
C LYS A 676 -6.70 -3.86 -9.30
N ILE A 677 -6.63 -2.64 -9.84
CA ILE A 677 -5.50 -2.23 -10.70
C ILE A 677 -4.25 -2.19 -9.81
N ARG A 678 -3.28 -3.05 -10.12
CA ARG A 678 -2.00 -3.15 -9.43
C ARG A 678 -0.88 -2.40 -10.14
N ILE A 679 -0.97 -2.31 -11.46
CA ILE A 679 0.00 -1.61 -12.28
C ILE A 679 -0.76 -0.79 -13.33
N LEU A 680 -0.35 0.45 -13.51
CA LEU A 680 -0.84 1.34 -14.54
C LEU A 680 0.34 1.76 -15.42
N VAL A 681 0.17 1.59 -16.73
CA VAL A 681 1.18 1.97 -17.72
C VAL A 681 0.62 3.08 -18.61
N ALA A 682 1.29 4.22 -18.63
CA ALA A 682 1.00 5.33 -19.51
C ALA A 682 1.90 5.25 -20.76
N VAL A 683 1.29 5.20 -21.94
CA VAL A 683 1.98 5.18 -23.23
C VAL A 683 1.69 6.51 -23.93
N LYS A 684 2.72 7.26 -24.26
CA LYS A 684 2.55 8.56 -24.91
C LYS A 684 1.90 8.39 -26.29
N THR A 685 0.83 9.13 -26.54
CA THR A 685 0.24 9.25 -27.88
C THR A 685 1.09 10.22 -28.70
N ASN A 686 1.62 9.75 -29.80
CA ASN A 686 2.32 10.62 -30.78
C ASN A 686 1.35 11.58 -31.45
#